data_383718aebd6907c3dec190d2f02439ea
#
_entry.id   383718aebd6907c3dec190d2f02439ea
#
_cell.length_a   1.000
_cell.length_b   1.000
_cell.length_c   1.000
_cell.angle_alpha   90.00
_cell.angle_beta   90.00
_cell.angle_gamma   90.00
#
_symmetry.space_group_name_H-M   'P 1'
#
loop_
_entity.id
_entity.type
_entity.pdbx_description
1 polymer ?
#
loop_
_entity_poly.entity_id
_entity_poly.type
_entity_poly.pdbx_seq_one_letter_code
_entity_poly.pdbx_strand_id
1 'polypeptide(L)'
;MVHVNNGLIGFNMRREFVMALLCLTVSFGCVHGRILGSVANGGISPDIALGDSVHKLQEVVVKGERQQDVIPSQQLKGDELQRLNSLNVADALRFFAGVQLKDYGGVGGIKTVNIRSMGTNHVGVFYDGIQLSNAQNGQVDLGMFSLDNIQSISLYNGQKSEIFQSAKDFNSAGSIYMWTRRPVFTDSSRYHLKATMKGGSFGLVNPALLIELKLSDKVSASFSGEWLSSNGKYKFRYRRKAVMTDEVVYDTTAIRQNGDIRATRMEGALFGSFKHGKWMLKAYNYTSERGVPGAIVNNVWRRGERIWDNNSFLQGSIEKEFSRRYHARLMAKYAYYLTKYVNKDTTVMMIDNVYRQQELYLSTTHLYRVTDWWELSAAYDVQWNKMDADMYGFVYPTRWHHFLSAATALSFGKLKMQGSVVFNYVHDRVKLMESPEDKAVWTPAFFVSYAPFSRVDFSVRAFAKRSFRMPTFNDLYYAEMGNTKLSPEKVTQYNIGLAYKTPYRGRGVFTQWYLTVDGYRNFVTDKIVAYPKGAQFRWTMLNLGRVHVTGLDATMGLTLQPARDFFVTGKVQYTYQEAYDVTNPADTYYRDQIPYIPWHSGSAIVQMQWRDWSLNYSFIYTGERYNQQENIVYNYTQPWYTSDLSLVYRIRWRKYTMKAQIEVNNLFSQDYDVILNYPMPKRNWRLTLGVEL
;
A
#
# COMPACT_ATOMS: atom_id res chain seq x y z
N MET A 1 -1.15 -21.33 46.37
CA MET A 1 -0.56 -20.13 47.00
C MET A 1 0.91 -20.07 46.62
N VAL A 2 1.24 -19.39 45.53
CA VAL A 2 2.61 -18.93 45.26
C VAL A 2 2.44 -17.61 44.53
N HIS A 3 2.76 -16.53 45.19
CA HIS A 3 2.91 -15.21 44.61
C HIS A 3 4.13 -15.24 43.68
N VAL A 4 3.91 -14.93 42.39
CA VAL A 4 5.00 -14.63 41.47
C VAL A 4 4.93 -13.14 41.17
N ASN A 5 6.00 -12.46 41.53
CA ASN A 5 6.28 -11.04 41.26
C ASN A 5 6.28 -10.77 39.76
N ASN A 6 5.23 -10.14 39.22
CA ASN A 6 5.19 -9.51 37.91
C ASN A 6 5.65 -8.06 38.02
N GLY A 7 6.92 -7.84 37.91
CA GLY A 7 7.46 -6.49 37.83
C GLY A 7 8.92 -6.53 37.42
N LEU A 8 9.24 -6.06 36.24
CA LEU A 8 10.54 -5.48 35.87
C LEU A 8 11.07 -5.74 34.45
N ILE A 9 10.30 -6.28 33.50
CA ILE A 9 10.81 -6.41 32.10
C ILE A 9 10.10 -5.47 31.09
N GLY A 10 8.91 -4.96 31.41
CA GLY A 10 8.15 -4.08 30.51
C GLY A 10 8.58 -2.61 30.47
N PHE A 11 9.46 -2.16 31.37
CA PHE A 11 9.73 -0.73 31.56
C PHE A 11 10.89 -0.16 30.74
N ASN A 12 11.80 -0.97 30.23
CA ASN A 12 13.00 -0.47 29.54
C ASN A 12 12.79 -0.12 28.07
N MET A 13 11.90 -0.80 27.35
CA MET A 13 11.69 -0.48 25.91
C MET A 13 10.84 0.78 25.68
N ARG A 14 9.94 1.13 26.62
CA ARG A 14 9.26 2.44 26.59
C ARG A 14 10.22 3.62 26.79
N ARG A 15 11.26 3.40 27.57
CA ARG A 15 12.31 4.41 27.83
C ARG A 15 13.19 4.68 26.61
N GLU A 16 13.53 3.67 25.83
CA GLU A 16 14.40 3.83 24.65
C GLU A 16 13.68 4.52 23.50
N PHE A 17 12.39 4.27 23.31
CA PHE A 17 11.60 4.97 22.27
C PHE A 17 11.38 6.44 22.63
N VAL A 18 11.11 6.75 23.90
CA VAL A 18 11.00 8.12 24.41
C VAL A 18 12.37 8.80 24.44
N MET A 19 13.45 8.07 24.73
CA MET A 19 14.81 8.60 24.70
C MET A 19 15.30 8.87 23.27
N ALA A 20 14.96 8.04 22.28
CA ALA A 20 15.27 8.30 20.88
C ALA A 20 14.52 9.56 20.36
N LEU A 21 13.30 9.78 20.80
CA LEU A 21 12.53 10.98 20.49
C LEU A 21 13.07 12.23 21.24
N LEU A 22 13.50 12.07 22.49
CA LEU A 22 14.12 13.12 23.33
C LEU A 22 15.56 13.44 22.89
N CYS A 23 16.35 12.48 22.44
CA CYS A 23 17.69 12.75 21.88
C CYS A 23 17.63 13.56 20.59
N LEU A 24 16.58 13.42 19.78
CA LEU A 24 16.32 14.28 18.63
C LEU A 24 15.93 15.71 19.02
N THR A 25 15.35 15.93 20.22
CA THR A 25 14.98 17.26 20.70
C THR A 25 16.04 17.97 21.54
N VAL A 26 16.92 17.23 22.22
CA VAL A 26 17.94 17.81 23.12
C VAL A 26 19.25 18.15 22.38
N SER A 27 19.54 17.53 21.23
CA SER A 27 20.76 17.86 20.45
C SER A 27 20.68 19.19 19.68
N PHE A 28 19.52 19.88 19.68
CA PHE A 28 19.32 21.17 19.01
C PHE A 28 19.35 22.39 19.93
N GLY A 29 19.69 22.22 21.21
CA GLY A 29 19.61 23.28 22.24
C GLY A 29 20.89 24.10 22.47
N CYS A 30 21.99 23.87 21.81
CA CYS A 30 23.26 24.56 22.08
C CYS A 30 24.00 25.03 20.83
N VAL A 31 23.47 26.03 20.11
CA VAL A 31 24.30 26.95 19.32
C VAL A 31 23.61 28.32 19.29
N HIS A 32 23.82 29.12 20.34
CA HIS A 32 23.65 30.56 20.32
C HIS A 32 25.06 31.19 20.38
N GLY A 33 25.60 31.52 19.22
CA GLY A 33 26.80 32.32 19.07
C GLY A 33 26.46 33.60 18.31
N ARG A 34 26.54 34.72 19.01
CA ARG A 34 26.40 36.09 18.50
C ARG A 34 27.38 36.37 17.38
N ILE A 35 26.96 37.01 16.29
CA ILE A 35 27.81 37.97 15.54
C ILE A 35 26.92 39.19 15.20
N LEU A 36 27.32 40.31 15.77
CA LEU A 36 26.92 41.69 15.46
C LEU A 36 27.94 42.31 14.46
N GLY A 37 27.43 43.17 13.59
CA GLY A 37 28.20 44.15 12.82
C GLY A 37 28.27 43.84 11.32
N SER A 38 28.07 44.75 10.41
CA SER A 38 27.87 46.19 10.30
C SER A 38 27.43 46.52 8.88
N VAL A 39 26.73 47.63 8.76
CA VAL A 39 26.24 48.27 7.52
C VAL A 39 27.42 48.85 6.71
N ALA A 40 27.38 48.70 5.36
CA ALA A 40 27.90 49.73 4.45
C ALA A 40 27.24 49.66 3.08
N ASN A 41 26.77 50.79 2.62
CA ASN A 41 26.22 51.13 1.30
C ASN A 41 27.32 51.14 0.22
N GLY A 42 26.93 50.87 -1.04
CA GLY A 42 27.75 51.25 -2.20
C GLY A 42 27.20 50.61 -3.49
N GLY A 43 26.54 51.44 -4.31
CA GLY A 43 26.01 51.04 -5.60
C GLY A 43 27.06 50.87 -6.72
N ILE A 44 26.61 50.38 -7.85
CA ILE A 44 26.97 50.57 -9.26
C ILE A 44 26.93 49.23 -9.99
N SER A 45 26.01 49.13 -10.97
CA SER A 45 26.04 48.08 -12.03
C SER A 45 27.23 48.23 -12.92
N PRO A 46 27.72 47.15 -13.59
CA PRO A 46 27.23 46.94 -14.95
C PRO A 46 26.97 45.45 -15.32
N ASP A 47 26.13 45.27 -16.31
CA ASP A 47 25.82 44.07 -17.02
C ASP A 47 27.05 43.21 -17.41
N ILE A 48 27.07 41.97 -16.94
CA ILE A 48 27.76 40.87 -17.61
C ILE A 48 26.79 39.71 -17.69
N ALA A 49 26.33 39.43 -18.91
CA ALA A 49 25.56 38.26 -19.25
C ALA A 49 26.45 37.02 -19.06
N LEU A 50 26.32 36.39 -17.89
CA LEU A 50 26.79 35.03 -17.62
C LEU A 50 25.56 34.13 -17.58
N GLY A 51 25.52 33.20 -18.52
CA GLY A 51 24.47 32.23 -18.68
C GLY A 51 24.10 31.56 -17.34
N ASP A 52 23.00 31.99 -16.80
CA ASP A 52 22.40 31.47 -15.58
C ASP A 52 21.75 30.13 -15.91
N SER A 53 22.56 29.06 -15.86
CA SER A 53 22.01 27.71 -15.78
C SER A 53 21.35 27.58 -14.40
N VAL A 54 20.16 28.12 -14.26
CA VAL A 54 19.28 27.85 -13.15
C VAL A 54 19.07 26.34 -13.10
N HIS A 55 19.85 25.65 -12.29
CA HIS A 55 19.58 24.29 -11.89
C HIS A 55 18.23 24.32 -11.15
N LYS A 56 17.14 24.18 -11.89
CA LYS A 56 15.90 23.70 -11.31
C LYS A 56 16.19 22.30 -10.80
N LEU A 57 16.66 22.20 -9.54
CA LEU A 57 16.27 21.09 -8.71
C LEU A 57 14.79 20.91 -9.04
N GLN A 58 14.36 19.69 -9.38
CA GLN A 58 12.95 19.38 -9.33
C GLN A 58 12.57 19.63 -7.89
N GLU A 59 12.24 20.88 -7.68
CA GLU A 59 11.71 21.41 -6.47
C GLU A 59 10.61 20.44 -6.10
N VAL A 60 10.70 19.86 -4.93
CA VAL A 60 9.52 19.51 -4.20
C VAL A 60 8.88 20.86 -3.85
N VAL A 61 8.42 21.56 -4.88
CA VAL A 61 7.45 22.61 -4.74
C VAL A 61 6.20 21.88 -4.37
N VAL A 62 6.08 21.60 -3.10
CA VAL A 62 4.79 21.56 -2.48
C VAL A 62 4.27 23.00 -2.62
N LYS A 63 3.77 23.35 -3.82
CA LYS A 63 2.95 24.53 -4.00
C LYS A 63 1.97 24.46 -2.86
N GLY A 64 1.94 25.52 -2.05
CA GLY A 64 1.07 25.61 -0.90
C GLY A 64 -0.41 25.72 -1.31
N GLU A 65 -0.90 24.69 -2.00
CA GLU A 65 -2.32 24.45 -2.11
C GLU A 65 -2.77 24.13 -0.68
N ARG A 66 -3.66 24.97 -0.15
CA ARG A 66 -4.38 24.67 1.09
C ARG A 66 -4.87 23.24 0.95
N GLN A 67 -4.69 22.44 1.98
CA GLN A 67 -5.15 21.05 1.97
C GLN A 67 -6.65 21.04 1.71
N GLN A 68 -7.02 20.90 0.43
CA GLN A 68 -8.41 21.02 -0.01
C GLN A 68 -9.18 19.71 0.16
N ASP A 69 -8.45 18.62 0.47
CA ASP A 69 -9.02 17.30 0.58
C ASP A 69 -9.91 17.16 1.80
N VAL A 70 -11.15 16.75 1.60
CA VAL A 70 -12.10 16.41 2.67
C VAL A 70 -11.62 15.17 3.43
N ILE A 71 -10.94 14.26 2.72
CA ILE A 71 -10.33 13.05 3.27
C ILE A 71 -8.83 13.15 3.03
N PRO A 72 -8.00 13.12 4.08
CA PRO A 72 -6.57 13.15 3.86
C PRO A 72 -6.08 11.85 3.25
N SER A 73 -5.21 11.98 2.30
CA SER A 73 -4.43 10.89 1.78
C SER A 73 -3.05 10.85 2.43
N GLN A 74 -2.55 9.67 2.67
CA GLN A 74 -1.14 9.45 2.84
C GLN A 74 -0.54 9.20 1.47
N GLN A 75 0.57 9.83 1.14
CA GLN A 75 1.16 9.73 -0.18
C GLN A 75 2.69 9.57 -0.09
N LEU A 76 3.23 8.73 -0.99
CA LEU A 76 4.64 8.63 -1.34
C LEU A 76 4.77 8.91 -2.83
N LYS A 77 5.60 9.88 -3.22
CA LYS A 77 5.74 10.29 -4.62
C LYS A 77 7.14 10.74 -4.97
N GLY A 78 7.46 10.67 -6.26
CA GLY A 78 8.71 11.19 -6.82
C GLY A 78 9.94 10.66 -6.10
N ASP A 79 10.84 11.58 -5.72
CA ASP A 79 12.10 11.25 -5.06
C ASP A 79 11.91 10.59 -3.69
N GLU A 80 10.87 10.94 -2.93
CA GLU A 80 10.58 10.29 -1.64
C GLU A 80 10.38 8.79 -1.83
N LEU A 81 9.56 8.40 -2.81
CA LEU A 81 9.31 7.00 -3.14
C LEU A 81 10.56 6.28 -3.67
N GLN A 82 11.32 6.94 -4.55
CA GLN A 82 12.49 6.35 -5.21
C GLN A 82 13.72 6.20 -4.31
N ARG A 83 13.72 6.84 -3.14
CA ARG A 83 14.81 6.78 -2.14
C ARG A 83 14.54 5.75 -1.05
N LEU A 84 13.32 5.21 -0.95
CA LEU A 84 13.04 4.12 -0.03
C LEU A 84 13.77 2.84 -0.48
N ASN A 85 14.23 2.07 0.48
CA ASN A 85 14.85 0.77 0.23
C ASN A 85 13.80 -0.30 -0.10
N SER A 86 12.83 0.03 -0.94
CA SER A 86 11.70 -0.81 -1.32
C SER A 86 11.93 -1.41 -2.70
N LEU A 87 11.67 -2.71 -2.86
CA LEU A 87 11.79 -3.40 -4.14
C LEU A 87 10.47 -3.36 -4.93
N ASN A 88 9.35 -3.35 -4.23
CA ASN A 88 8.00 -3.38 -4.80
C ASN A 88 7.05 -2.46 -4.02
N VAL A 89 5.82 -2.34 -4.51
CA VAL A 89 4.79 -1.48 -3.91
C VAL A 89 4.44 -1.90 -2.48
N ALA A 90 4.39 -3.21 -2.19
CA ALA A 90 4.09 -3.70 -0.85
C ALA A 90 5.13 -3.22 0.18
N ASP A 91 6.41 -3.23 -0.19
CA ASP A 91 7.49 -2.76 0.71
C ASP A 91 7.34 -1.25 1.01
N ALA A 92 6.94 -0.43 0.02
CA ALA A 92 6.72 0.99 0.21
C ALA A 92 5.49 1.29 1.10
N LEU A 93 4.46 0.45 1.04
CA LEU A 93 3.24 0.62 1.85
C LEU A 93 3.47 0.41 3.36
N ARG A 94 4.57 -0.23 3.76
CA ARG A 94 4.95 -0.37 5.17
C ARG A 94 5.20 0.98 5.86
N PHE A 95 5.41 2.02 5.09
CA PHE A 95 5.63 3.39 5.57
C PHE A 95 4.36 4.23 5.64
N PHE A 96 3.18 3.63 5.58
CA PHE A 96 1.90 4.29 5.79
C PHE A 96 1.30 3.94 7.15
N ALA A 97 0.79 4.93 7.89
CA ALA A 97 0.11 4.71 9.16
C ALA A 97 -1.17 3.90 8.94
N GLY A 98 -1.48 3.00 9.87
CA GLY A 98 -2.65 2.11 9.80
C GLY A 98 -2.50 0.93 8.84
N VAL A 99 -1.33 0.76 8.19
CA VAL A 99 -1.07 -0.35 7.25
C VAL A 99 -0.27 -1.45 7.92
N GLN A 100 -0.75 -2.67 7.75
CA GLN A 100 -0.07 -3.90 8.16
C GLN A 100 0.20 -4.76 6.93
N LEU A 101 1.47 -5.03 6.68
CA LEU A 101 1.90 -5.92 5.61
C LEU A 101 1.92 -7.37 6.14
N LYS A 102 1.28 -8.28 5.40
CA LYS A 102 1.49 -9.73 5.53
C LYS A 102 2.48 -10.15 4.47
N ASP A 103 3.65 -10.61 4.88
CA ASP A 103 4.73 -11.08 4.01
C ASP A 103 5.04 -12.56 4.33
N TYR A 104 4.90 -13.41 3.32
CA TYR A 104 5.07 -14.86 3.45
C TYR A 104 6.47 -15.35 3.06
N GLY A 105 7.43 -14.46 2.97
CA GLY A 105 8.84 -14.82 2.88
C GLY A 105 9.64 -14.20 1.73
N GLY A 106 10.49 -13.25 2.05
CA GLY A 106 11.57 -12.76 1.20
C GLY A 106 11.17 -12.09 -0.12
N VAL A 107 12.02 -12.23 -1.15
CA VAL A 107 11.85 -11.53 -2.43
C VAL A 107 10.65 -12.05 -3.23
N GLY A 108 10.42 -13.37 -3.23
CA GLY A 108 9.36 -14.04 -3.99
C GLY A 108 8.06 -14.26 -3.21
N GLY A 109 7.99 -13.87 -1.93
CA GLY A 109 6.82 -14.07 -1.08
C GLY A 109 5.59 -13.31 -1.54
N ILE A 110 4.41 -13.90 -1.33
CA ILE A 110 3.13 -13.21 -1.51
C ILE A 110 3.04 -12.08 -0.47
N LYS A 111 2.61 -10.90 -0.90
CA LYS A 111 2.52 -9.71 -0.06
C LYS A 111 1.15 -9.06 -0.16
N THR A 112 0.41 -9.09 0.93
CA THR A 112 -0.91 -8.45 1.02
C THR A 112 -0.95 -7.44 2.16
N VAL A 113 -1.82 -6.46 2.06
CA VAL A 113 -1.96 -5.39 3.06
C VAL A 113 -3.33 -5.40 3.71
N ASN A 114 -3.35 -5.09 4.98
CA ASN A 114 -4.54 -4.83 5.76
C ASN A 114 -4.50 -3.37 6.25
N ILE A 115 -5.60 -2.67 6.11
CA ILE A 115 -5.72 -1.27 6.55
C ILE A 115 -6.64 -1.24 7.76
N ARG A 116 -6.15 -0.68 8.88
CA ARG A 116 -6.93 -0.50 10.12
C ARG A 116 -7.68 -1.76 10.56
N SER A 117 -7.06 -2.93 10.41
CA SER A 117 -7.58 -4.26 10.80
C SER A 117 -8.94 -4.68 10.23
N MET A 118 -9.40 -4.02 9.17
CA MET A 118 -10.66 -4.39 8.53
C MET A 118 -10.60 -5.67 7.69
N GLY A 119 -9.39 -6.14 7.39
CA GLY A 119 -9.13 -7.31 6.56
C GLY A 119 -8.58 -6.95 5.18
N THR A 120 -7.75 -7.83 4.63
CA THR A 120 -7.10 -7.64 3.32
C THR A 120 -8.09 -7.56 2.16
N ASN A 121 -9.25 -8.22 2.30
CA ASN A 121 -10.29 -8.28 1.28
C ASN A 121 -11.17 -7.01 1.21
N HIS A 122 -11.03 -6.09 2.17
CA HIS A 122 -11.72 -4.80 2.21
C HIS A 122 -10.89 -3.66 1.60
N VAL A 123 -9.69 -3.97 1.11
CA VAL A 123 -8.77 -2.98 0.52
C VAL A 123 -8.96 -2.94 -1.00
N GLY A 124 -9.36 -1.80 -1.52
CA GLY A 124 -9.37 -1.52 -2.94
C GLY A 124 -7.96 -1.15 -3.43
N VAL A 125 -7.46 -1.82 -4.46
CA VAL A 125 -6.18 -1.53 -5.10
C VAL A 125 -6.45 -1.02 -6.51
N PHE A 126 -5.98 0.18 -6.82
CA PHE A 126 -6.24 0.86 -8.10
C PHE A 126 -4.93 1.12 -8.85
N TYR A 127 -4.91 0.78 -10.13
CA TYR A 127 -3.80 1.02 -11.03
C TYR A 127 -4.24 1.99 -12.13
N ASP A 128 -3.67 3.20 -12.10
CA ASP A 128 -4.08 4.33 -12.95
C ASP A 128 -5.60 4.60 -12.95
N GLY A 129 -6.22 4.47 -11.77
CA GLY A 129 -7.63 4.79 -11.54
C GLY A 129 -8.61 3.64 -11.79
N ILE A 130 -8.16 2.47 -12.25
CA ILE A 130 -9.02 1.28 -12.44
C ILE A 130 -8.66 0.21 -11.40
N GLN A 131 -9.66 -0.31 -10.71
CA GLN A 131 -9.44 -1.29 -9.66
C GLN A 131 -8.94 -2.62 -10.21
N LEU A 132 -7.88 -3.11 -9.58
CA LEU A 132 -7.43 -4.50 -9.72
C LEU A 132 -8.28 -5.36 -8.80
N SER A 133 -8.76 -6.48 -9.31
CA SER A 133 -9.58 -7.41 -8.53
C SER A 133 -9.15 -8.84 -8.75
N ASN A 134 -9.43 -9.67 -7.76
CA ASN A 134 -9.25 -11.11 -7.82
C ASN A 134 -10.53 -11.76 -7.28
N ALA A 135 -11.36 -12.29 -8.18
CA ALA A 135 -12.62 -12.91 -7.78
C ALA A 135 -12.42 -14.25 -7.06
N GLN A 136 -11.27 -14.91 -7.25
CA GLN A 136 -10.96 -16.18 -6.63
C GLN A 136 -10.77 -16.07 -5.12
N ASN A 137 -9.88 -15.17 -4.67
CA ASN A 137 -9.48 -15.05 -3.25
C ASN A 137 -9.67 -13.64 -2.67
N GLY A 138 -10.08 -12.66 -3.47
CA GLY A 138 -10.38 -11.30 -3.04
C GLY A 138 -9.17 -10.43 -2.71
N GLN A 139 -7.95 -10.91 -2.91
CA GLN A 139 -6.71 -10.22 -2.53
C GLN A 139 -5.84 -9.94 -3.74
N VAL A 140 -5.11 -8.83 -3.70
CA VAL A 140 -4.11 -8.46 -4.71
C VAL A 140 -2.73 -8.61 -4.10
N ASP A 141 -1.87 -9.40 -4.75
CA ASP A 141 -0.45 -9.51 -4.37
C ASP A 141 0.30 -8.24 -4.83
N LEU A 142 0.58 -7.35 -3.88
CA LEU A 142 1.27 -6.10 -4.15
C LEU A 142 2.78 -6.25 -4.40
N GLY A 143 3.34 -7.44 -4.15
CA GLY A 143 4.70 -7.81 -4.54
C GLY A 143 4.89 -7.91 -6.06
N MET A 144 3.81 -8.05 -6.82
CA MET A 144 3.83 -8.11 -8.28
C MET A 144 4.11 -6.75 -8.96
N PHE A 145 3.99 -5.62 -8.25
CA PHE A 145 4.11 -4.29 -8.82
C PHE A 145 5.47 -3.68 -8.47
N SER A 146 6.25 -3.36 -9.51
CA SER A 146 7.54 -2.68 -9.39
C SER A 146 7.37 -1.19 -9.11
N LEU A 147 8.35 -0.60 -8.43
CA LEU A 147 8.41 0.86 -8.21
C LEU A 147 9.07 1.62 -9.37
N ASP A 148 9.70 0.95 -10.34
CA ASP A 148 10.50 1.62 -11.37
C ASP A 148 9.68 2.50 -12.31
N ASN A 149 8.41 2.14 -12.55
CA ASN A 149 7.46 2.92 -13.35
C ASN A 149 6.36 3.59 -12.50
N ILE A 150 6.37 3.47 -11.17
CA ILE A 150 5.40 4.13 -10.30
C ILE A 150 5.86 5.56 -9.99
N GLN A 151 4.98 6.52 -10.27
CA GLN A 151 5.18 7.93 -9.93
C GLN A 151 4.74 8.25 -8.50
N SER A 152 3.61 7.68 -8.08
CA SER A 152 3.09 7.89 -6.73
C SER A 152 2.23 6.72 -6.26
N ILE A 153 2.23 6.53 -4.95
CA ILE A 153 1.32 5.64 -4.23
C ILE A 153 0.55 6.49 -3.23
N SER A 154 -0.77 6.41 -3.25
CA SER A 154 -1.64 7.12 -2.31
C SER A 154 -2.54 6.13 -1.57
N LEU A 155 -2.70 6.33 -0.28
CA LEU A 155 -3.61 5.59 0.58
C LEU A 155 -4.71 6.52 1.07
N TYR A 156 -5.96 6.10 0.94
CA TYR A 156 -7.13 6.77 1.50
C TYR A 156 -7.82 5.85 2.52
N ASN A 157 -8.07 6.37 3.71
CA ASN A 157 -8.87 5.69 4.71
C ASN A 157 -10.36 5.95 4.40
N GLY A 158 -10.94 5.11 3.53
CA GLY A 158 -12.31 5.25 3.03
C GLY A 158 -12.36 5.37 1.51
N GLN A 159 -12.34 6.59 0.98
CA GLN A 159 -12.41 6.88 -0.46
C GLN A 159 -11.63 8.16 -0.77
N LYS A 160 -11.43 8.48 -2.06
CA LYS A 160 -10.89 9.76 -2.48
C LYS A 160 -11.82 10.93 -2.11
N SER A 161 -11.21 12.11 -1.98
CA SER A 161 -11.96 13.36 -1.76
C SER A 161 -12.71 13.87 -2.98
N GLU A 162 -12.39 13.38 -4.18
CA GLU A 162 -13.11 13.75 -5.40
C GLU A 162 -14.39 12.94 -5.51
N ILE A 163 -15.51 13.57 -5.95
CA ILE A 163 -16.74 12.84 -6.28
C ILE A 163 -16.78 12.38 -7.75
N PHE A 164 -15.90 12.90 -8.61
CA PHE A 164 -15.75 12.47 -10.00
C PHE A 164 -14.93 11.19 -10.08
N GLN A 165 -15.52 10.10 -9.64
CA GLN A 165 -14.92 8.77 -9.60
C GLN A 165 -15.93 7.68 -9.96
N SER A 166 -15.44 6.48 -10.30
CA SER A 166 -16.30 5.34 -10.64
C SER A 166 -17.16 4.91 -9.46
N ALA A 167 -18.26 4.23 -9.72
CA ALA A 167 -19.13 3.73 -8.67
C ALA A 167 -18.38 2.74 -7.74
N LYS A 168 -17.46 1.95 -8.31
CA LYS A 168 -16.65 0.97 -7.60
C LYS A 168 -15.62 1.63 -6.66
N ASP A 169 -15.10 2.83 -6.99
CA ASP A 169 -14.18 3.59 -6.13
C ASP A 169 -14.79 3.93 -4.75
N PHE A 170 -16.12 4.08 -4.68
CA PHE A 170 -16.80 4.40 -3.43
C PHE A 170 -16.96 3.20 -2.48
N ASN A 171 -16.76 1.96 -2.93
CA ASN A 171 -17.13 0.76 -2.16
C ASN A 171 -16.08 0.26 -1.16
N SER A 172 -14.81 0.53 -1.36
CA SER A 172 -13.74 -0.02 -0.52
C SER A 172 -13.69 0.64 0.86
N ALA A 173 -13.35 -0.12 1.90
CA ALA A 173 -13.15 0.41 3.24
C ALA A 173 -11.84 1.20 3.37
N GLY A 174 -10.82 0.81 2.62
CA GLY A 174 -9.58 1.55 2.42
C GLY A 174 -9.12 1.38 0.97
N SER A 175 -8.46 2.39 0.41
CA SER A 175 -8.12 2.41 -1.02
C SER A 175 -6.66 2.80 -1.25
N ILE A 176 -5.96 2.01 -2.05
CA ILE A 176 -4.58 2.24 -2.48
C ILE A 176 -4.61 2.57 -3.96
N TYR A 177 -4.08 3.72 -4.33
CA TYR A 177 -3.92 4.14 -5.71
C TYR A 177 -2.46 4.15 -6.11
N MET A 178 -2.14 3.41 -7.15
CA MET A 178 -0.83 3.39 -7.81
C MET A 178 -0.97 4.16 -9.11
N TRP A 179 -0.21 5.24 -9.25
CA TRP A 179 -0.15 6.03 -10.47
C TRP A 179 1.17 5.80 -11.16
N THR A 180 1.13 5.38 -12.40
CA THR A 180 2.34 5.22 -13.20
C THR A 180 2.83 6.55 -13.75
N ARG A 181 4.09 6.58 -14.13
CA ARG A 181 4.73 7.74 -14.74
C ARG A 181 4.07 8.04 -16.09
N ARG A 182 3.72 9.31 -16.29
CA ARG A 182 3.23 9.82 -17.57
C ARG A 182 4.33 10.61 -18.25
N PRO A 183 4.60 10.38 -19.55
CA PRO A 183 5.61 11.12 -20.28
C PRO A 183 5.28 12.63 -20.29
N VAL A 184 6.26 13.45 -19.90
CA VAL A 184 6.16 14.92 -19.97
C VAL A 184 7.42 15.41 -20.64
N PHE A 185 7.27 16.07 -21.79
CA PHE A 185 8.35 16.63 -22.58
C PHE A 185 8.35 18.15 -22.43
N THR A 186 9.28 18.68 -21.66
CA THR A 186 9.44 20.13 -21.40
C THR A 186 10.59 20.73 -22.20
N ASP A 187 11.44 19.90 -22.76
CA ASP A 187 12.58 20.21 -23.59
C ASP A 187 12.30 19.89 -25.08
N SER A 188 13.26 20.09 -25.93
CA SER A 188 13.18 19.72 -27.36
C SER A 188 13.33 18.21 -27.59
N SER A 189 13.55 17.42 -26.56
CA SER A 189 13.71 15.97 -26.69
C SER A 189 12.40 15.31 -27.11
N ARG A 190 12.50 14.31 -27.99
CA ARG A 190 11.38 13.49 -28.42
C ARG A 190 11.32 12.14 -27.71
N TYR A 191 12.30 11.82 -26.89
CA TYR A 191 12.36 10.58 -26.14
C TYR A 191 13.09 10.77 -24.83
N HIS A 192 12.66 10.01 -23.81
CA HIS A 192 13.39 9.80 -22.57
C HIS A 192 13.66 8.32 -22.41
N LEU A 193 14.84 7.99 -21.90
CA LEU A 193 15.25 6.62 -21.66
C LEU A 193 15.77 6.52 -20.23
N LYS A 194 15.27 5.56 -19.47
CA LYS A 194 15.79 5.22 -18.15
C LYS A 194 16.09 3.73 -18.09
N ALA A 195 17.35 3.39 -17.90
CA ALA A 195 17.79 2.02 -17.65
C ALA A 195 18.25 1.89 -16.21
N THR A 196 17.85 0.82 -15.54
CA THR A 196 18.19 0.54 -14.13
C THR A 196 18.62 -0.91 -14.00
N MET A 197 19.70 -1.14 -13.23
CA MET A 197 20.16 -2.47 -12.86
C MET A 197 20.28 -2.56 -11.35
N LYS A 198 19.59 -3.53 -10.74
CA LYS A 198 19.70 -3.81 -9.31
C LYS A 198 20.30 -5.21 -9.12
N GLY A 199 21.23 -5.32 -8.18
CA GLY A 199 21.84 -6.59 -7.82
C GLY A 199 22.22 -6.63 -6.35
N GLY A 200 22.30 -7.83 -5.75
CA GLY A 200 22.63 -7.90 -4.33
C GLY A 200 22.43 -9.25 -3.69
N SER A 201 22.18 -9.23 -2.39
CA SER A 201 21.91 -10.43 -1.59
C SER A 201 20.83 -11.30 -2.20
N PHE A 202 20.83 -12.59 -1.89
CA PHE A 202 19.88 -13.61 -2.37
C PHE A 202 19.98 -13.89 -3.88
N GLY A 203 21.14 -13.61 -4.48
CA GLY A 203 21.33 -13.72 -5.93
C GLY A 203 20.38 -12.84 -6.73
N LEU A 204 20.04 -11.68 -6.18
CA LEU A 204 19.14 -10.72 -6.83
C LEU A 204 19.78 -10.14 -8.07
N VAL A 205 19.08 -10.23 -9.20
CA VAL A 205 19.39 -9.57 -10.48
C VAL A 205 18.08 -9.01 -11.02
N ASN A 206 18.04 -7.69 -11.25
CA ASN A 206 16.82 -7.00 -11.63
C ASN A 206 17.11 -5.82 -12.59
N PRO A 207 17.32 -6.08 -13.90
CA PRO A 207 17.33 -5.06 -14.93
C PRO A 207 15.93 -4.52 -15.21
N ALA A 208 15.82 -3.23 -15.41
CA ALA A 208 14.61 -2.53 -15.82
C ALA A 208 14.90 -1.46 -16.85
N LEU A 209 13.98 -1.27 -17.80
CA LEU A 209 14.06 -0.29 -18.87
C LEU A 209 12.73 0.45 -18.97
N LEU A 210 12.77 1.78 -19.02
CA LEU A 210 11.63 2.64 -19.32
C LEU A 210 11.99 3.52 -20.52
N ILE A 211 11.13 3.50 -21.53
CA ILE A 211 11.23 4.32 -22.74
C ILE A 211 9.96 5.16 -22.80
N GLU A 212 10.14 6.47 -22.96
CA GLU A 212 9.06 7.41 -23.18
C GLU A 212 9.28 8.11 -24.53
N LEU A 213 8.24 8.20 -25.35
CA LEU A 213 8.30 8.74 -26.71
C LEU A 213 7.24 9.81 -26.90
N LYS A 214 7.64 10.94 -27.47
CA LYS A 214 6.73 11.96 -27.98
C LYS A 214 6.39 11.64 -29.45
N LEU A 215 5.22 11.05 -29.67
CA LEU A 215 4.75 10.68 -31.02
C LEU A 215 4.24 11.91 -31.79
N SER A 216 3.57 12.82 -31.06
CA SER A 216 3.13 14.14 -31.57
C SER A 216 2.98 15.11 -30.40
N ASP A 217 2.58 16.35 -30.64
CA ASP A 217 2.28 17.32 -29.58
C ASP A 217 1.09 16.91 -28.70
N LYS A 218 0.27 15.98 -29.17
CA LYS A 218 -0.95 15.52 -28.48
C LYS A 218 -0.88 14.07 -28.04
N VAL A 219 0.12 13.30 -28.49
CA VAL A 219 0.20 11.86 -28.23
C VAL A 219 1.60 11.49 -27.77
N SER A 220 1.69 10.78 -26.67
CA SER A 220 2.93 10.17 -26.17
C SER A 220 2.73 8.69 -25.90
N ALA A 221 3.83 7.96 -25.90
CA ALA A 221 3.88 6.54 -25.59
C ALA A 221 4.90 6.27 -24.49
N SER A 222 4.66 5.26 -23.71
CA SER A 222 5.66 4.70 -22.79
C SER A 222 5.72 3.18 -22.90
N PHE A 223 6.92 2.64 -22.74
CA PHE A 223 7.15 1.21 -22.59
C PHE A 223 8.05 0.98 -21.37
N SER A 224 7.63 0.10 -20.49
CA SER A 224 8.40 -0.35 -19.32
C SER A 224 8.57 -1.85 -19.37
N GLY A 225 9.81 -2.32 -19.25
CA GLY A 225 10.15 -3.74 -19.17
C GLY A 225 11.05 -3.98 -17.98
N GLU A 226 10.80 -5.06 -17.24
CA GLU A 226 11.58 -5.46 -16.08
C GLU A 226 11.70 -6.98 -16.02
N TRP A 227 12.88 -7.46 -15.69
CA TRP A 227 13.12 -8.86 -15.36
C TRP A 227 13.67 -8.95 -13.94
N LEU A 228 13.16 -9.88 -13.15
CA LEU A 228 13.55 -10.12 -11.77
C LEU A 228 13.96 -11.59 -11.63
N SER A 229 15.15 -11.82 -11.08
CA SER A 229 15.59 -13.15 -10.67
C SER A 229 16.21 -13.09 -9.29
N SER A 230 15.87 -14.05 -8.44
CA SER A 230 16.47 -14.22 -7.12
C SER A 230 16.40 -15.67 -6.71
N ASN A 231 17.47 -16.19 -6.08
CA ASN A 231 17.45 -17.53 -5.51
C ASN A 231 16.74 -17.61 -4.14
N GLY A 232 16.42 -16.46 -3.54
CA GLY A 232 15.68 -16.35 -2.29
C GLY A 232 16.32 -17.02 -1.07
N LYS A 233 17.60 -17.40 -1.15
CA LYS A 233 18.29 -18.12 -0.07
C LYS A 233 18.87 -17.17 0.95
N TYR A 234 18.49 -17.31 2.23
CA TYR A 234 19.03 -16.56 3.34
C TYR A 234 19.13 -17.38 4.62
N LYS A 235 20.06 -17.01 5.50
CA LYS A 235 20.21 -17.62 6.81
C LYS A 235 19.16 -17.10 7.76
N PHE A 236 18.55 -18.00 8.54
CA PHE A 236 17.64 -17.67 9.63
C PHE A 236 17.95 -18.53 10.84
N ARG A 237 17.61 -18.06 12.04
CA ARG A 237 17.71 -18.83 13.27
C ARG A 237 16.39 -19.54 13.49
N TYR A 238 16.43 -20.85 13.73
CA TYR A 238 15.29 -21.64 14.11
C TYR A 238 15.47 -22.10 15.54
N ARG A 239 14.60 -21.66 16.42
CA ARG A 239 14.59 -22.01 17.83
C ARG A 239 13.28 -22.67 18.17
N ARG A 240 13.34 -23.84 18.81
CA ARG A 240 12.20 -24.55 19.33
C ARG A 240 12.32 -24.65 20.83
N LYS A 241 11.26 -24.30 21.55
CA LYS A 241 11.14 -24.42 22.98
C LYS A 241 10.25 -25.60 23.32
N ALA A 242 10.48 -26.24 24.45
CA ALA A 242 9.58 -27.24 25.02
C ALA A 242 8.28 -26.55 25.45
N VAL A 243 7.15 -27.17 25.14
CA VAL A 243 5.82 -26.58 25.37
C VAL A 243 5.54 -26.35 26.86
N MET A 244 6.11 -27.18 27.76
CA MET A 244 5.80 -27.16 29.18
C MET A 244 6.82 -26.40 30.05
N THR A 245 8.09 -26.33 29.62
CA THR A 245 9.19 -25.79 30.45
C THR A 245 9.80 -24.50 29.91
N ASP A 246 9.40 -24.07 28.73
CA ASP A 246 10.00 -22.93 27.99
C ASP A 246 11.52 -23.10 27.71
N GLU A 247 12.09 -24.28 28.01
CA GLU A 247 13.48 -24.61 27.72
C GLU A 247 13.72 -24.71 26.21
N VAL A 248 14.86 -24.22 25.77
CA VAL A 248 15.27 -24.30 24.35
C VAL A 248 15.74 -25.74 24.09
N VAL A 249 14.90 -26.53 23.44
CA VAL A 249 15.22 -27.92 23.07
C VAL A 249 15.95 -28.04 21.73
N TYR A 250 15.88 -26.99 20.91
CA TYR A 250 16.54 -26.96 19.63
C TYR A 250 16.84 -25.50 19.19
N ASP A 251 18.08 -25.23 18.86
CA ASP A 251 18.51 -23.91 18.36
C ASP A 251 19.55 -24.12 17.26
N THR A 252 19.24 -23.68 16.05
CA THR A 252 20.11 -23.85 14.90
C THR A 252 20.00 -22.67 13.93
N THR A 253 21.01 -22.53 13.08
CA THR A 253 20.94 -21.64 11.93
C THR A 253 20.80 -22.46 10.66
N ALA A 254 19.70 -22.27 9.96
CA ALA A 254 19.40 -22.95 8.70
C ALA A 254 19.36 -21.94 7.53
N ILE A 255 19.31 -22.48 6.31
CA ILE A 255 19.15 -21.68 5.10
C ILE A 255 17.74 -21.89 4.58
N ARG A 256 16.99 -20.78 4.42
CA ARG A 256 15.68 -20.80 3.78
C ARG A 256 15.81 -21.33 2.36
N GLN A 257 14.95 -22.27 2.01
CA GLN A 257 14.89 -22.92 0.69
C GLN A 257 13.56 -22.59 0.00
N ASN A 258 13.50 -22.80 -1.32
CA ASN A 258 12.27 -22.63 -2.10
C ASN A 258 11.65 -21.23 -1.98
N GLY A 259 12.50 -20.19 -1.85
CA GLY A 259 12.10 -18.79 -1.88
C GLY A 259 12.51 -18.08 -3.17
N ASP A 260 12.91 -18.85 -4.18
CA ASP A 260 13.35 -18.36 -5.48
C ASP A 260 12.19 -17.76 -6.28
N ILE A 261 12.54 -16.80 -7.13
CA ILE A 261 11.61 -16.18 -8.08
C ILE A 261 12.31 -15.86 -9.38
N ARG A 262 11.60 -16.07 -10.48
CA ARG A 262 11.87 -15.48 -11.78
C ARG A 262 10.59 -14.80 -12.25
N ALA A 263 10.66 -13.52 -12.58
CA ALA A 263 9.49 -12.76 -13.01
C ALA A 263 9.85 -11.80 -14.14
N THR A 264 8.90 -11.56 -15.01
CA THR A 264 8.97 -10.53 -16.06
C THR A 264 7.74 -9.64 -15.92
N ARG A 265 7.95 -8.34 -16.02
CA ARG A 265 6.90 -7.33 -16.08
C ARG A 265 7.06 -6.54 -17.36
N MET A 266 5.98 -6.39 -18.12
CA MET A 266 5.95 -5.59 -19.33
C MET A 266 4.73 -4.70 -19.30
N GLU A 267 4.93 -3.45 -19.64
CA GLU A 267 3.85 -2.47 -19.72
C GLU A 267 4.06 -1.57 -20.92
N GLY A 268 3.01 -1.41 -21.72
CA GLY A 268 2.94 -0.44 -22.80
C GLY A 268 1.77 0.50 -22.58
N ALA A 269 1.98 1.81 -22.74
CA ALA A 269 0.90 2.77 -22.60
C ALA A 269 0.97 3.86 -23.68
N LEU A 270 -0.21 4.29 -24.11
CA LEU A 270 -0.43 5.44 -24.97
C LEU A 270 -1.24 6.48 -24.19
N PHE A 271 -0.80 7.72 -24.28
CA PHE A 271 -1.47 8.86 -23.66
C PHE A 271 -1.76 9.90 -24.74
N GLY A 272 -2.96 10.42 -24.71
CA GLY A 272 -3.32 11.46 -25.66
C GLY A 272 -4.16 12.56 -25.05
N SER A 273 -4.13 13.72 -25.69
CA SER A 273 -4.98 14.86 -25.38
C SER A 273 -5.71 15.33 -26.64
N PHE A 274 -6.92 15.84 -26.45
CA PHE A 274 -7.73 16.49 -27.47
C PHE A 274 -8.41 17.73 -26.86
N LYS A 275 -9.15 18.48 -27.66
CA LYS A 275 -9.80 19.69 -27.14
C LYS A 275 -10.73 19.36 -25.96
N HIS A 276 -10.37 19.91 -24.79
CA HIS A 276 -11.07 19.68 -23.52
C HIS A 276 -11.18 18.20 -23.10
N GLY A 277 -10.15 17.39 -23.40
CA GLY A 277 -10.15 15.99 -22.98
C GLY A 277 -8.80 15.32 -23.07
N LYS A 278 -8.74 14.14 -22.47
CA LYS A 278 -7.56 13.26 -22.42
C LYS A 278 -8.00 11.80 -22.51
N TRP A 279 -7.10 10.96 -22.98
CA TRP A 279 -7.31 9.52 -23.02
C TRP A 279 -6.03 8.77 -22.68
N MET A 280 -6.18 7.55 -22.28
CA MET A 280 -5.09 6.61 -21.99
C MET A 280 -5.52 5.22 -22.46
N LEU A 281 -4.59 4.48 -23.04
CA LEU A 281 -4.70 3.05 -23.29
C LEU A 281 -3.45 2.38 -22.76
N LYS A 282 -3.59 1.30 -21.99
CA LYS A 282 -2.49 0.60 -21.32
C LYS A 282 -2.67 -0.90 -21.39
N ALA A 283 -1.59 -1.58 -21.78
CA ALA A 283 -1.45 -3.02 -21.69
C ALA A 283 -0.40 -3.38 -20.63
N TYR A 284 -0.68 -4.36 -19.82
CA TYR A 284 0.21 -4.87 -18.75
C TYR A 284 0.26 -6.39 -18.80
N ASN A 285 1.45 -6.93 -18.62
CA ASN A 285 1.66 -8.36 -18.42
C ASN A 285 2.67 -8.60 -17.31
N TYR A 286 2.36 -9.55 -16.45
CA TYR A 286 3.25 -10.10 -15.43
C TYR A 286 3.28 -11.60 -15.53
N THR A 287 4.46 -12.16 -15.71
CA THR A 287 4.70 -13.60 -15.63
C THR A 287 5.69 -13.90 -14.54
N SER A 288 5.45 -14.95 -13.77
CA SER A 288 6.40 -15.41 -12.76
C SER A 288 6.37 -16.91 -12.57
N GLU A 289 7.51 -17.44 -12.17
CA GLU A 289 7.70 -18.73 -11.54
C GLU A 289 8.35 -18.50 -10.20
N ARG A 290 7.73 -18.99 -9.12
CA ARG A 290 8.27 -18.82 -7.77
C ARG A 290 8.04 -20.03 -6.89
N GLY A 291 8.97 -20.27 -5.99
CA GLY A 291 8.80 -21.20 -4.90
C GLY A 291 7.94 -20.60 -3.79
N VAL A 292 7.20 -21.44 -3.10
CA VAL A 292 6.47 -21.11 -1.88
C VAL A 292 7.16 -21.81 -0.73
N PRO A 293 7.98 -21.06 0.05
CA PRO A 293 8.81 -21.70 1.08
C PRO A 293 7.99 -22.30 2.25
N GLY A 294 6.73 -21.90 2.42
CA GLY A 294 5.82 -22.39 3.44
C GLY A 294 6.26 -22.06 4.88
N ALA A 295 5.46 -22.39 5.87
CA ALA A 295 5.80 -22.25 7.27
C ALA A 295 6.84 -23.31 7.70
N ILE A 296 7.73 -22.95 8.63
CA ILE A 296 8.68 -23.87 9.23
C ILE A 296 8.01 -24.54 10.43
N VAL A 297 7.62 -25.80 10.26
CA VAL A 297 6.97 -26.59 11.29
C VAL A 297 7.70 -27.91 11.42
N ASN A 298 7.93 -28.40 12.66
CA ASN A 298 8.57 -29.69 12.96
C ASN A 298 9.92 -29.91 12.24
N ASN A 299 10.77 -28.87 12.21
CA ASN A 299 12.08 -28.87 11.55
C ASN A 299 12.01 -29.09 10.02
N VAL A 300 10.86 -28.90 9.40
CA VAL A 300 10.71 -28.96 7.95
C VAL A 300 10.82 -27.55 7.38
N TRP A 301 11.93 -27.26 6.72
CA TRP A 301 12.21 -25.97 6.04
C TRP A 301 12.54 -26.12 4.55
N ARG A 302 12.30 -27.29 3.98
CA ARG A 302 12.37 -27.56 2.56
C ARG A 302 11.00 -28.02 2.10
N ARG A 303 10.29 -27.19 1.37
CA ARG A 303 9.00 -27.51 0.78
C ARG A 303 9.09 -27.36 -0.74
N GLY A 304 8.35 -28.16 -1.46
CA GLY A 304 8.39 -28.22 -2.92
C GLY A 304 7.25 -27.46 -3.62
N GLU A 305 6.49 -26.67 -2.88
CA GLU A 305 5.36 -25.93 -3.42
C GLU A 305 5.83 -24.84 -4.38
N ARG A 306 5.14 -24.72 -5.52
CA ARG A 306 5.49 -23.72 -6.55
C ARG A 306 4.25 -23.08 -7.13
N ILE A 307 4.40 -21.82 -7.54
CA ILE A 307 3.37 -21.03 -8.22
C ILE A 307 3.94 -20.47 -9.51
N TRP A 308 3.16 -20.60 -10.59
CA TRP A 308 3.35 -19.90 -11.85
C TRP A 308 2.18 -18.97 -12.07
N ASP A 309 2.47 -17.70 -12.32
CA ASP A 309 1.47 -16.68 -12.63
C ASP A 309 1.67 -16.14 -14.04
N ASN A 310 0.58 -15.90 -14.75
CA ASN A 310 0.56 -15.10 -15.97
C ASN A 310 -0.67 -14.18 -15.92
N ASN A 311 -0.43 -12.94 -15.54
CA ASN A 311 -1.47 -11.94 -15.30
C ASN A 311 -1.38 -10.84 -16.35
N SER A 312 -2.39 -10.71 -17.19
CA SER A 312 -2.46 -9.73 -18.27
C SER A 312 -3.70 -8.88 -18.15
N PHE A 313 -3.59 -7.60 -18.43
CA PHE A 313 -4.77 -6.76 -18.62
C PHE A 313 -4.53 -5.68 -19.67
N LEU A 314 -5.60 -5.33 -20.36
CA LEU A 314 -5.73 -4.16 -21.21
C LEU A 314 -6.75 -3.22 -20.58
N GLN A 315 -6.38 -1.97 -20.34
CA GLN A 315 -7.27 -0.97 -19.78
C GLN A 315 -7.16 0.37 -20.50
N GLY A 316 -8.25 1.11 -20.48
CA GLY A 316 -8.29 2.43 -21.08
C GLY A 316 -9.25 3.36 -20.37
N SER A 317 -9.01 4.64 -20.53
CA SER A 317 -9.90 5.69 -20.06
C SER A 317 -9.95 6.84 -21.04
N ILE A 318 -11.10 7.45 -21.15
CA ILE A 318 -11.32 8.70 -21.88
C ILE A 318 -12.11 9.64 -20.99
N GLU A 319 -11.65 10.87 -20.87
CA GLU A 319 -12.26 11.91 -20.05
C GLU A 319 -12.43 13.17 -20.90
N LYS A 320 -13.60 13.78 -20.84
CA LYS A 320 -13.94 14.97 -21.61
C LYS A 320 -14.76 15.95 -20.78
N GLU A 321 -14.38 17.22 -20.88
CA GLU A 321 -15.19 18.36 -20.47
C GLU A 321 -16.06 18.79 -21.66
N PHE A 322 -17.36 18.54 -21.59
CA PHE A 322 -18.31 18.97 -22.60
C PHE A 322 -18.67 20.46 -22.45
N SER A 323 -18.68 20.93 -21.22
CA SER A 323 -18.87 22.32 -20.85
C SER A 323 -18.19 22.60 -19.51
N ARG A 324 -18.14 23.87 -19.08
CA ARG A 324 -17.67 24.24 -17.73
C ARG A 324 -18.44 23.56 -16.59
N ARG A 325 -19.66 23.10 -16.87
CA ARG A 325 -20.55 22.46 -15.88
C ARG A 325 -20.62 20.95 -16.00
N TYR A 326 -20.28 20.37 -17.16
CA TYR A 326 -20.50 18.95 -17.40
C TYR A 326 -19.22 18.26 -17.89
N HIS A 327 -18.79 17.25 -17.11
CA HIS A 327 -17.65 16.40 -17.38
C HIS A 327 -18.11 14.94 -17.41
N ALA A 328 -17.53 14.15 -18.28
CA ALA A 328 -17.78 12.72 -18.32
C ALA A 328 -16.47 11.94 -18.50
N ARG A 329 -16.44 10.74 -17.93
CA ARG A 329 -15.34 9.78 -18.03
C ARG A 329 -15.88 8.41 -18.37
N LEU A 330 -15.23 7.75 -19.30
CA LEU A 330 -15.45 6.36 -19.65
C LEU A 330 -14.19 5.57 -19.31
N MET A 331 -14.36 4.38 -18.71
CA MET A 331 -13.24 3.46 -18.42
C MET A 331 -13.63 2.05 -18.82
N ALA A 332 -12.64 1.30 -19.32
CA ALA A 332 -12.79 -0.10 -19.65
C ALA A 332 -11.55 -0.89 -19.26
N LYS A 333 -11.72 -2.14 -18.84
CA LYS A 333 -10.62 -3.10 -18.60
C LYS A 333 -11.08 -4.49 -18.99
N TYR A 334 -10.20 -5.20 -19.70
CA TYR A 334 -10.27 -6.65 -19.83
C TYR A 334 -9.01 -7.25 -19.21
N ALA A 335 -9.17 -8.27 -18.36
CA ALA A 335 -8.07 -8.94 -17.71
C ALA A 335 -8.21 -10.47 -17.83
N TYR A 336 -7.05 -11.11 -17.97
CA TYR A 336 -6.89 -12.55 -17.94
C TYR A 336 -5.81 -12.91 -16.94
N TYR A 337 -6.16 -13.72 -15.95
CA TYR A 337 -5.26 -14.19 -14.90
C TYR A 337 -5.17 -15.71 -14.95
N LEU A 338 -3.95 -16.23 -15.05
CA LEU A 338 -3.65 -17.64 -14.98
C LEU A 338 -2.72 -17.87 -13.80
N THR A 339 -3.09 -18.77 -12.91
CA THR A 339 -2.25 -19.24 -11.81
C THR A 339 -2.21 -20.76 -11.82
N LYS A 340 -1.01 -21.33 -11.92
CA LYS A 340 -0.78 -22.75 -11.68
C LYS A 340 -0.14 -22.92 -10.30
N TYR A 341 -0.73 -23.77 -9.46
CA TYR A 341 -0.21 -24.13 -8.15
C TYR A 341 0.10 -25.62 -8.11
N VAL A 342 1.32 -25.96 -7.69
CA VAL A 342 1.78 -27.34 -7.57
C VAL A 342 2.30 -27.59 -6.17
N ASN A 343 1.76 -28.60 -5.50
CA ASN A 343 2.29 -29.18 -4.28
C ASN A 343 2.52 -30.67 -4.49
N LYS A 344 3.78 -31.11 -4.45
CA LYS A 344 4.16 -32.51 -4.62
C LYS A 344 4.34 -33.27 -3.31
N ASP A 345 4.03 -32.62 -2.16
CA ASP A 345 4.14 -33.23 -0.85
C ASP A 345 3.02 -34.25 -0.64
N THR A 346 3.37 -35.54 -0.68
CA THR A 346 2.44 -36.65 -0.49
C THR A 346 1.99 -36.80 0.95
N THR A 347 2.67 -36.18 1.90
CA THR A 347 2.31 -36.25 3.35
C THR A 347 1.12 -35.37 3.69
N VAL A 348 0.79 -34.38 2.86
CA VAL A 348 -0.37 -33.51 3.02
C VAL A 348 -1.43 -33.84 1.99
N MET A 349 -1.27 -33.36 0.79
CA MET A 349 -2.12 -33.63 -0.37
C MET A 349 -1.39 -33.18 -1.62
N MET A 350 -1.28 -34.06 -2.61
CA MET A 350 -0.76 -33.68 -3.92
C MET A 350 -1.77 -32.73 -4.61
N ILE A 351 -1.29 -31.58 -5.05
CA ILE A 351 -2.07 -30.61 -5.80
C ILE A 351 -1.29 -30.24 -7.06
N ASP A 352 -1.94 -30.27 -8.21
CA ASP A 352 -1.45 -29.71 -9.48
C ASP A 352 -2.66 -29.09 -10.18
N ASN A 353 -2.97 -27.84 -9.85
CA ASN A 353 -4.17 -27.17 -10.33
C ASN A 353 -3.81 -25.90 -11.11
N VAL A 354 -4.57 -25.66 -12.18
CA VAL A 354 -4.52 -24.47 -13.01
C VAL A 354 -5.83 -23.70 -12.87
N TYR A 355 -5.71 -22.45 -12.47
CA TYR A 355 -6.85 -21.54 -12.33
C TYR A 355 -6.78 -20.46 -13.40
N ARG A 356 -7.88 -20.23 -14.11
CA ARG A 356 -8.02 -19.22 -15.15
C ARG A 356 -9.17 -18.29 -14.80
N GLN A 357 -8.89 -17.00 -14.71
CA GLN A 357 -9.89 -15.99 -14.45
C GLN A 357 -9.95 -15.00 -15.60
N GLN A 358 -11.15 -14.58 -15.95
CA GLN A 358 -11.42 -13.50 -16.90
C GLN A 358 -12.21 -12.42 -16.20
N GLU A 359 -11.90 -11.18 -16.50
CA GLU A 359 -12.61 -10.01 -16.00
C GLU A 359 -12.86 -9.02 -17.12
N LEU A 360 -14.10 -8.57 -17.25
CA LEU A 360 -14.46 -7.39 -18.04
C LEU A 360 -15.06 -6.34 -17.10
N TYR A 361 -14.55 -5.13 -17.16
CA TYR A 361 -15.03 -3.99 -16.39
C TYR A 361 -15.29 -2.82 -17.31
N LEU A 362 -16.46 -2.21 -17.18
CA LEU A 362 -16.87 -1.00 -17.88
C LEU A 362 -17.43 -0.01 -16.86
N SER A 363 -17.08 1.27 -17.00
CA SER A 363 -17.53 2.34 -16.12
C SER A 363 -17.83 3.61 -16.91
N THR A 364 -18.93 4.25 -16.56
CA THR A 364 -19.24 5.61 -17.01
C THR A 364 -19.49 6.50 -15.80
N THR A 365 -18.85 7.66 -15.77
CA THR A 365 -18.92 8.62 -14.67
C THR A 365 -19.28 10.00 -15.23
N HIS A 366 -20.22 10.65 -14.58
CA HIS A 366 -20.74 11.97 -14.97
C HIS A 366 -20.64 12.92 -13.79
N LEU A 367 -20.09 14.11 -13.99
CA LEU A 367 -20.04 15.20 -13.03
C LEU A 367 -20.80 16.39 -13.59
N TYR A 368 -21.69 16.93 -12.80
CA TYR A 368 -22.42 18.15 -13.13
C TYR A 368 -22.24 19.19 -12.03
N ARG A 369 -21.63 20.33 -12.39
CA ARG A 369 -21.49 21.49 -11.50
C ARG A 369 -22.76 22.33 -11.59
N VAL A 370 -23.59 22.22 -10.54
CA VAL A 370 -24.87 22.96 -10.45
C VAL A 370 -24.59 24.45 -10.24
N THR A 371 -23.70 24.72 -9.27
CA THR A 371 -23.17 26.07 -8.95
C THR A 371 -21.68 25.94 -8.63
N ASP A 372 -20.99 27.06 -8.34
CA ASP A 372 -19.57 27.02 -7.96
C ASP A 372 -19.34 26.38 -6.58
N TRP A 373 -20.36 26.22 -5.77
CA TRP A 373 -20.30 25.59 -4.45
C TRP A 373 -21.01 24.22 -4.38
N TRP A 374 -21.69 23.77 -5.43
CA TRP A 374 -22.45 22.50 -5.46
C TRP A 374 -22.17 21.69 -6.72
N GLU A 375 -21.66 20.49 -6.51
CA GLU A 375 -21.40 19.52 -7.56
C GLU A 375 -22.19 18.22 -7.30
N LEU A 376 -22.66 17.61 -8.37
CA LEU A 376 -23.31 16.31 -8.40
C LEU A 376 -22.52 15.34 -9.28
N SER A 377 -22.41 14.09 -8.85
CA SER A 377 -21.82 13.03 -9.65
C SER A 377 -22.72 11.82 -9.67
N ALA A 378 -22.80 11.16 -10.82
CA ALA A 378 -23.44 9.87 -10.99
C ALA A 378 -22.49 8.94 -11.75
N ALA A 379 -22.39 7.68 -11.35
CA ALA A 379 -21.60 6.70 -12.09
C ALA A 379 -22.34 5.35 -12.12
N TYR A 380 -22.15 4.65 -13.24
CA TYR A 380 -22.60 3.28 -13.41
C TYR A 380 -21.42 2.43 -13.87
N ASP A 381 -21.19 1.34 -13.14
CA ASP A 381 -20.16 0.37 -13.47
C ASP A 381 -20.78 -1.01 -13.60
N VAL A 382 -20.21 -1.79 -14.52
CA VAL A 382 -20.51 -3.22 -14.63
C VAL A 382 -19.22 -4.01 -14.67
N GLN A 383 -19.18 -5.08 -13.88
CA GLN A 383 -18.06 -6.02 -13.84
C GLN A 383 -18.56 -7.42 -14.06
N TRP A 384 -17.94 -8.11 -14.99
CA TRP A 384 -18.14 -9.52 -15.24
C TRP A 384 -16.88 -10.29 -14.89
N ASN A 385 -17.01 -11.36 -14.11
CA ASN A 385 -15.93 -12.27 -13.76
C ASN A 385 -16.32 -13.70 -14.09
N LYS A 386 -15.41 -14.45 -14.65
CA LYS A 386 -15.54 -15.88 -14.91
C LYS A 386 -14.30 -16.60 -14.42
N MET A 387 -14.50 -17.75 -13.80
CA MET A 387 -13.40 -18.61 -13.37
C MET A 387 -13.55 -20.01 -13.92
N ASP A 388 -12.40 -20.59 -14.30
CA ASP A 388 -12.23 -21.96 -14.78
C ASP A 388 -11.06 -22.59 -14.01
N ALA A 389 -11.15 -23.89 -13.71
CA ALA A 389 -10.06 -24.67 -13.11
C ALA A 389 -10.13 -26.14 -13.53
N ASP A 390 -8.98 -26.78 -13.57
CA ASP A 390 -8.84 -28.21 -13.87
C ASP A 390 -8.99 -29.11 -12.62
N MET A 391 -9.68 -28.61 -11.61
CA MET A 391 -9.95 -29.29 -10.35
C MET A 391 -11.22 -30.14 -10.45
N TYR A 392 -11.18 -31.36 -9.88
CA TYR A 392 -12.36 -32.22 -9.80
C TYR A 392 -13.51 -31.51 -9.06
N GLY A 393 -14.72 -31.60 -9.62
CA GLY A 393 -15.91 -31.00 -9.02
C GLY A 393 -15.97 -29.46 -9.07
N PHE A 394 -15.11 -28.83 -9.86
CA PHE A 394 -15.15 -27.38 -10.01
C PHE A 394 -16.42 -26.89 -10.67
N VAL A 395 -17.02 -25.82 -10.16
CA VAL A 395 -18.40 -25.39 -10.50
C VAL A 395 -18.49 -24.34 -11.61
N TYR A 396 -17.36 -23.84 -12.13
CA TYR A 396 -17.25 -22.85 -13.22
C TYR A 396 -18.10 -21.59 -12.97
N PRO A 397 -17.81 -20.82 -11.91
CA PRO A 397 -18.59 -19.67 -11.52
C PRO A 397 -18.44 -18.50 -12.49
N THR A 398 -19.54 -17.79 -12.66
CA THR A 398 -19.59 -16.51 -13.39
C THR A 398 -20.38 -15.53 -12.51
N ARG A 399 -19.83 -14.31 -12.34
CA ARG A 399 -20.42 -13.23 -11.53
C ARG A 399 -20.62 -11.99 -12.37
N TRP A 400 -21.83 -11.44 -12.30
CA TRP A 400 -22.13 -10.09 -12.75
C TRP A 400 -22.28 -9.19 -11.53
N HIS A 401 -21.60 -8.07 -11.52
CA HIS A 401 -21.70 -7.08 -10.45
C HIS A 401 -22.00 -5.71 -11.07
N HIS A 402 -23.15 -5.15 -10.74
CA HIS A 402 -23.61 -3.83 -11.14
C HIS A 402 -23.47 -2.87 -9.98
N PHE A 403 -22.90 -1.70 -10.24
CA PHE A 403 -22.71 -0.63 -9.27
C PHE A 403 -23.37 0.63 -9.82
N LEU A 404 -24.26 1.23 -9.08
CA LEU A 404 -24.86 2.51 -9.39
C LEU A 404 -24.58 3.48 -8.25
N SER A 405 -23.90 4.58 -8.51
CA SER A 405 -23.57 5.58 -7.50
C SER A 405 -24.19 6.93 -7.80
N ALA A 406 -24.56 7.62 -6.72
CA ALA A 406 -24.85 9.04 -6.71
C ALA A 406 -24.03 9.70 -5.62
N ALA A 407 -23.42 10.85 -5.93
CA ALA A 407 -22.61 11.59 -4.97
C ALA A 407 -22.84 13.10 -5.13
N THR A 408 -22.68 13.83 -4.04
CA THR A 408 -22.78 15.27 -4.00
C THR A 408 -21.61 15.87 -3.21
N ALA A 409 -21.10 17.02 -3.64
CA ALA A 409 -20.11 17.79 -2.93
C ALA A 409 -20.58 19.24 -2.76
N LEU A 410 -20.48 19.74 -1.55
CA LEU A 410 -20.85 21.10 -1.16
C LEU A 410 -19.62 21.83 -0.60
N SER A 411 -19.32 23.03 -1.07
CA SER A 411 -18.17 23.83 -0.70
C SER A 411 -18.58 25.24 -0.30
N PHE A 412 -18.78 25.47 1.00
CA PHE A 412 -19.18 26.76 1.57
C PHE A 412 -17.95 27.46 2.21
N GLY A 413 -17.04 27.96 1.39
CA GLY A 413 -15.82 28.62 1.85
C GLY A 413 -14.95 27.75 2.76
N LYS A 414 -15.17 27.82 4.07
CA LYS A 414 -14.42 27.06 5.08
C LYS A 414 -14.96 25.65 5.34
N LEU A 415 -16.19 25.37 4.95
CA LEU A 415 -16.89 24.11 5.18
C LEU A 415 -17.01 23.36 3.86
N LYS A 416 -16.58 22.12 3.84
CA LYS A 416 -16.76 21.19 2.73
C LYS A 416 -17.49 19.96 3.22
N MET A 417 -18.48 19.53 2.49
CA MET A 417 -19.26 18.33 2.78
C MET A 417 -19.37 17.47 1.53
N GLN A 418 -19.37 16.16 1.72
CA GLN A 418 -19.62 15.20 0.64
C GLN A 418 -20.55 14.11 1.14
N GLY A 419 -21.49 13.73 0.31
CA GLY A 419 -22.35 12.56 0.51
C GLY A 419 -22.26 11.65 -0.70
N SER A 420 -22.24 10.35 -0.49
CA SER A 420 -22.34 9.37 -1.57
C SER A 420 -23.17 8.17 -1.13
N VAL A 421 -23.82 7.54 -2.10
CA VAL A 421 -24.51 6.27 -1.93
C VAL A 421 -24.24 5.40 -3.14
N VAL A 422 -23.95 4.12 -2.91
CA VAL A 422 -23.81 3.13 -3.98
C VAL A 422 -24.80 2.02 -3.76
N PHE A 423 -25.54 1.72 -4.81
CA PHE A 423 -26.34 0.50 -4.92
C PHE A 423 -25.54 -0.55 -5.66
N ASN A 424 -25.41 -1.72 -5.06
CA ASN A 424 -24.68 -2.87 -5.57
C ASN A 424 -25.68 -4.02 -5.79
N TYR A 425 -25.66 -4.58 -7.00
CA TYR A 425 -26.41 -5.77 -7.33
C TYR A 425 -25.48 -6.84 -7.89
N VAL A 426 -25.48 -8.02 -7.28
CA VAL A 426 -24.60 -9.13 -7.63
C VAL A 426 -25.42 -10.35 -7.97
N HIS A 427 -25.13 -10.91 -9.14
CA HIS A 427 -25.75 -12.11 -9.68
C HIS A 427 -24.69 -13.14 -10.05
N ASP A 428 -24.70 -14.30 -9.39
CA ASP A 428 -23.80 -15.42 -9.65
C ASP A 428 -24.50 -16.54 -10.40
N ARG A 429 -23.78 -17.15 -11.33
CA ARG A 429 -24.17 -18.38 -12.02
C ARG A 429 -23.08 -19.41 -11.93
N VAL A 430 -23.45 -20.67 -11.76
CA VAL A 430 -22.56 -21.82 -11.78
C VAL A 430 -23.09 -22.88 -12.75
N LYS A 431 -22.18 -23.69 -13.31
CA LYS A 431 -22.59 -24.78 -14.21
C LYS A 431 -23.01 -26.03 -13.45
N LEU A 432 -22.38 -26.29 -12.31
CA LEU A 432 -22.61 -27.45 -11.45
C LEU A 432 -23.02 -26.92 -10.09
N MET A 433 -24.00 -27.52 -9.42
CA MET A 433 -24.59 -27.09 -8.14
C MET A 433 -25.61 -25.93 -8.30
N GLU A 434 -26.18 -25.52 -7.18
CA GLU A 434 -27.07 -24.36 -7.12
C GLU A 434 -26.29 -23.05 -7.01
N SER A 435 -26.75 -22.07 -7.79
CA SER A 435 -26.20 -20.70 -7.68
C SER A 435 -26.62 -20.08 -6.36
N PRO A 436 -25.78 -19.24 -5.73
CA PRO A 436 -26.17 -18.43 -4.59
C PRO A 436 -27.32 -17.48 -4.98
N GLU A 437 -28.08 -17.06 -4.00
CA GLU A 437 -29.07 -16.00 -4.18
C GLU A 437 -28.41 -14.68 -4.59
N ASP A 438 -29.10 -13.91 -5.41
CA ASP A 438 -28.72 -12.55 -5.75
C ASP A 438 -28.58 -11.67 -4.52
N LYS A 439 -27.59 -10.79 -4.52
CA LYS A 439 -27.34 -9.88 -3.40
C LYS A 439 -27.50 -8.43 -3.84
N ALA A 440 -28.26 -7.67 -3.05
CA ALA A 440 -28.42 -6.23 -3.19
C ALA A 440 -27.94 -5.52 -1.91
N VAL A 441 -26.99 -4.60 -2.05
CA VAL A 441 -26.36 -3.92 -0.90
C VAL A 441 -26.26 -2.41 -1.16
N TRP A 442 -26.67 -1.60 -0.16
CA TRP A 442 -26.50 -0.15 -0.15
C TRP A 442 -25.31 0.26 0.73
N THR A 443 -24.46 1.13 0.20
CA THR A 443 -23.28 1.64 0.91
C THR A 443 -23.28 3.16 0.94
N PRO A 444 -23.89 3.79 1.96
CA PRO A 444 -23.85 5.22 2.15
C PRO A 444 -22.52 5.67 2.78
N ALA A 445 -22.12 6.91 2.45
CA ALA A 445 -21.00 7.57 3.09
C ALA A 445 -21.25 9.07 3.18
N PHE A 446 -20.77 9.68 4.27
CA PHE A 446 -20.84 11.12 4.51
C PHE A 446 -19.51 11.60 5.08
N PHE A 447 -19.02 12.73 4.56
CA PHE A 447 -17.75 13.34 4.92
C PHE A 447 -17.94 14.83 5.14
N VAL A 448 -17.24 15.38 6.12
CA VAL A 448 -17.22 16.79 6.41
C VAL A 448 -15.80 17.24 6.76
N SER A 449 -15.42 18.41 6.28
CA SER A 449 -14.16 19.07 6.64
C SER A 449 -14.42 20.56 6.88
N TYR A 450 -13.89 21.07 7.97
CA TYR A 450 -14.01 22.47 8.36
C TYR A 450 -12.63 23.08 8.62
N ALA A 451 -12.29 24.16 7.91
CA ALA A 451 -11.05 24.90 8.04
C ALA A 451 -11.32 26.27 8.70
N PRO A 452 -11.30 26.39 10.05
CA PRO A 452 -11.75 27.58 10.77
C PRO A 452 -10.91 28.82 10.48
N PHE A 453 -9.62 28.65 10.16
CA PHE A 453 -8.68 29.74 10.03
C PHE A 453 -8.35 30.05 8.57
N SER A 454 -8.40 31.34 8.17
CA SER A 454 -8.06 31.75 6.81
C SER A 454 -6.56 31.85 6.55
N ARG A 455 -5.76 32.05 7.59
CA ARG A 455 -4.29 32.23 7.49
C ARG A 455 -3.49 31.01 7.88
N VAL A 456 -4.12 30.04 8.52
CA VAL A 456 -3.50 28.82 9.03
C VAL A 456 -4.13 27.64 8.30
N ASP A 457 -3.32 26.78 7.71
CA ASP A 457 -3.77 25.55 7.08
C ASP A 457 -4.03 24.49 8.17
N PHE A 458 -5.17 24.65 8.82
CA PHE A 458 -5.69 23.76 9.85
C PHE A 458 -7.10 23.34 9.48
N SER A 459 -7.38 22.06 9.53
CA SER A 459 -8.72 21.52 9.29
C SER A 459 -9.08 20.43 10.29
N VAL A 460 -10.36 20.40 10.64
CA VAL A 460 -11.02 19.32 11.37
C VAL A 460 -11.89 18.59 10.36
N ARG A 461 -11.86 17.28 10.37
CA ARG A 461 -12.62 16.44 9.46
C ARG A 461 -13.28 15.30 10.19
N ALA A 462 -14.41 14.85 9.68
CA ALA A 462 -15.07 13.65 10.18
C ALA A 462 -15.76 12.91 9.03
N PHE A 463 -15.90 11.60 9.17
CA PHE A 463 -16.71 10.84 8.26
C PHE A 463 -17.39 9.63 8.92
N ALA A 464 -18.50 9.25 8.31
CA ALA A 464 -19.17 7.99 8.55
C ALA A 464 -19.35 7.29 7.20
N LYS A 465 -18.94 6.03 7.09
CA LYS A 465 -19.00 5.26 5.84
C LYS A 465 -19.39 3.81 6.10
N ARG A 466 -20.22 3.27 5.23
CA ARG A 466 -20.47 1.84 5.14
C ARG A 466 -19.85 1.30 3.86
N SER A 467 -19.16 0.17 3.96
CA SER A 467 -18.62 -0.60 2.85
C SER A 467 -18.94 -2.08 3.04
N PHE A 468 -18.75 -2.88 2.00
CA PHE A 468 -18.95 -4.32 2.07
C PHE A 468 -17.98 -5.06 1.16
N ARG A 469 -17.83 -6.35 1.36
CA ARG A 469 -17.21 -7.24 0.38
C ARG A 469 -18.13 -8.43 0.08
N MET A 470 -18.18 -8.83 -1.16
CA MET A 470 -18.81 -10.09 -1.55
C MET A 470 -17.94 -11.27 -1.15
N PRO A 471 -18.53 -12.42 -0.79
CA PRO A 471 -17.80 -13.68 -0.70
C PRO A 471 -17.06 -13.96 -2.01
N THR A 472 -15.84 -14.43 -1.91
CA THR A 472 -15.01 -14.80 -3.07
C THR A 472 -15.47 -16.12 -3.67
N PHE A 473 -14.97 -16.47 -4.85
CA PHE A 473 -15.26 -17.78 -5.42
C PHE A 473 -14.71 -18.92 -4.56
N ASN A 474 -13.58 -18.71 -3.88
CA ASN A 474 -13.07 -19.68 -2.92
C ASN A 474 -13.97 -19.81 -1.69
N ASP A 475 -14.49 -18.69 -1.15
CA ASP A 475 -15.42 -18.74 0.00
C ASP A 475 -16.70 -19.52 -0.34
N LEU A 476 -17.20 -19.40 -1.58
CA LEU A 476 -18.46 -20.01 -2.01
C LEU A 476 -18.29 -21.44 -2.54
N TYR A 477 -17.20 -21.73 -3.26
CA TYR A 477 -17.14 -22.90 -4.13
C TYR A 477 -15.88 -23.76 -3.98
N TYR A 478 -14.95 -23.43 -3.05
CA TYR A 478 -13.71 -24.20 -2.92
C TYR A 478 -13.98 -25.59 -2.33
N ALA A 479 -13.98 -26.61 -3.18
CA ALA A 479 -14.14 -28.02 -2.84
C ALA A 479 -15.21 -28.25 -1.73
N GLU A 480 -14.84 -28.98 -0.68
CA GLU A 480 -15.75 -29.27 0.45
C GLU A 480 -15.88 -28.13 1.47
N MET A 481 -15.11 -27.04 1.32
CA MET A 481 -15.05 -25.93 2.27
C MET A 481 -16.01 -24.79 1.91
N GLY A 482 -16.37 -24.63 0.64
CA GLY A 482 -17.20 -23.54 0.16
C GLY A 482 -18.63 -23.59 0.73
N ASN A 483 -19.23 -22.42 0.86
CA ASN A 483 -20.60 -22.28 1.34
C ASN A 483 -21.36 -21.25 0.51
N THR A 484 -22.30 -21.71 -0.33
CA THR A 484 -23.11 -20.86 -1.21
C THR A 484 -24.12 -19.97 -0.47
N LYS A 485 -24.37 -20.23 0.83
CA LYS A 485 -25.29 -19.46 1.67
C LYS A 485 -24.67 -18.23 2.33
N LEU A 486 -23.39 -17.94 2.06
CA LEU A 486 -22.70 -16.80 2.64
C LEU A 486 -23.34 -15.47 2.25
N SER A 487 -23.42 -14.59 3.23
CA SER A 487 -23.80 -13.18 3.07
C SER A 487 -22.55 -12.29 2.89
N PRO A 488 -22.69 -11.11 2.26
CA PRO A 488 -21.59 -10.15 2.21
C PRO A 488 -21.14 -9.69 3.59
N GLU A 489 -19.83 -9.61 3.81
CA GLU A 489 -19.27 -8.92 4.99
C GLU A 489 -19.54 -7.42 4.89
N LYS A 490 -19.75 -6.77 6.03
CA LYS A 490 -20.02 -5.33 6.10
C LYS A 490 -19.02 -4.66 7.04
N VAL A 491 -18.58 -3.46 6.67
CA VAL A 491 -17.74 -2.59 7.51
C VAL A 491 -18.42 -1.24 7.65
N THR A 492 -18.65 -0.82 8.90
CA THR A 492 -19.09 0.54 9.23
C THR A 492 -17.94 1.28 9.89
N GLN A 493 -17.58 2.44 9.37
CA GLN A 493 -16.42 3.23 9.78
C GLN A 493 -16.87 4.61 10.28
N TYR A 494 -16.30 5.03 11.40
CA TYR A 494 -16.38 6.39 11.91
C TYR A 494 -14.97 6.91 12.11
N ASN A 495 -14.71 8.14 11.69
CA ASN A 495 -13.42 8.77 11.82
C ASN A 495 -13.58 10.26 12.18
N ILE A 496 -12.72 10.73 13.04
CA ILE A 496 -12.53 12.15 13.30
C ILE A 496 -11.03 12.45 13.20
N GLY A 497 -10.66 13.52 12.52
CA GLY A 497 -9.26 13.83 12.26
C GLY A 497 -8.96 15.30 12.30
N LEU A 498 -7.69 15.60 12.59
CA LEU A 498 -7.10 16.92 12.57
C LEU A 498 -5.96 16.94 11.56
N ALA A 499 -5.85 17.99 10.78
CA ALA A 499 -4.71 18.22 9.90
C ALA A 499 -4.21 19.65 10.06
N TYR A 500 -2.91 19.80 10.20
CA TYR A 500 -2.21 21.06 10.28
C TYR A 500 -0.99 21.04 9.35
N LYS A 501 -0.78 22.15 8.63
CA LYS A 501 0.38 22.32 7.77
C LYS A 501 0.84 23.76 7.79
N THR A 502 2.15 23.97 7.96
CA THR A 502 2.73 25.32 7.85
C THR A 502 2.92 25.71 6.39
N PRO A 503 2.77 26.98 6.03
CA PRO A 503 3.19 27.46 4.72
C PRO A 503 4.67 27.17 4.49
N TYR A 504 5.04 26.87 3.26
CA TYR A 504 6.45 26.76 2.89
C TYR A 504 7.15 28.13 3.05
N ARG A 505 8.23 28.15 3.82
CA ARG A 505 9.07 29.33 4.03
C ARG A 505 10.39 29.10 3.29
N GLY A 506 10.61 29.80 2.20
CA GLY A 506 11.84 29.71 1.41
C GLY A 506 13.10 30.28 2.08
N ARG A 507 12.99 30.81 3.30
CA ARG A 507 14.09 31.34 4.09
C ARG A 507 14.01 30.83 5.54
N GLY A 508 15.15 30.46 6.10
CA GLY A 508 15.29 29.94 7.47
C GLY A 508 15.46 28.40 7.50
N VAL A 509 15.93 27.91 8.63
CA VAL A 509 16.24 26.47 8.81
C VAL A 509 14.97 25.63 8.73
N PHE A 510 13.87 26.07 9.33
CA PHE A 510 12.58 25.37 9.29
C PHE A 510 11.77 25.85 8.08
N THR A 511 11.68 25.03 7.04
CA THR A 511 10.97 25.39 5.82
C THR A 511 9.48 25.02 5.87
N GLN A 512 9.16 23.83 6.37
CA GLN A 512 7.78 23.35 6.48
C GLN A 512 7.66 22.21 7.48
N TRP A 513 6.52 22.12 8.17
CA TRP A 513 6.10 20.93 8.88
C TRP A 513 4.59 20.73 8.78
N TYR A 514 4.16 19.49 8.94
CA TYR A 514 2.75 19.12 8.97
C TYR A 514 2.50 18.02 10.00
N LEU A 515 1.27 18.00 10.51
CA LEU A 515 0.78 16.98 11.44
C LEU A 515 -0.62 16.57 11.02
N THR A 516 -0.87 15.29 10.95
CA THR A 516 -2.21 14.72 10.82
C THR A 516 -2.44 13.71 11.94
N VAL A 517 -3.62 13.76 12.56
CA VAL A 517 -4.03 12.80 13.59
C VAL A 517 -5.46 12.39 13.30
N ASP A 518 -5.71 11.09 13.22
CA ASP A 518 -7.02 10.51 12.95
C ASP A 518 -7.37 9.47 14.01
N GLY A 519 -8.44 9.74 14.79
CA GLY A 519 -9.08 8.74 15.64
C GLY A 519 -10.20 8.04 14.88
N TYR A 520 -10.33 6.72 15.02
CA TYR A 520 -11.34 5.96 14.28
C TYR A 520 -11.94 4.83 15.10
N ARG A 521 -13.17 4.46 14.71
CA ARG A 521 -13.86 3.29 15.21
C ARG A 521 -14.55 2.56 14.04
N ASN A 522 -14.20 1.28 13.85
CA ASN A 522 -14.70 0.45 12.77
C ASN A 522 -15.41 -0.78 13.35
N PHE A 523 -16.50 -1.17 12.71
CA PHE A 523 -17.28 -2.36 13.03
C PHE A 523 -17.32 -3.26 11.82
N VAL A 524 -16.72 -4.45 11.93
CA VAL A 524 -16.81 -5.51 10.92
C VAL A 524 -17.86 -6.50 11.38
N THR A 525 -18.86 -6.76 10.55
CA THR A 525 -19.95 -7.70 10.84
C THR A 525 -20.10 -8.71 9.70
N ASP A 526 -20.69 -9.84 10.01
CA ASP A 526 -20.89 -10.96 9.07
C ASP A 526 -19.54 -11.44 8.48
N LYS A 527 -18.45 -11.33 9.26
CA LYS A 527 -17.12 -11.70 8.81
C LYS A 527 -17.07 -13.17 8.43
N ILE A 528 -16.54 -13.45 7.24
CA ILE A 528 -16.40 -14.82 6.73
C ILE A 528 -15.15 -15.42 7.34
N VAL A 529 -15.33 -16.50 8.05
CA VAL A 529 -14.25 -17.25 8.72
C VAL A 529 -14.33 -18.72 8.35
N ALA A 530 -13.19 -19.40 8.28
CA ALA A 530 -13.12 -20.83 8.15
C ALA A 530 -13.41 -21.47 9.52
N TYR A 531 -14.39 -22.34 9.59
CA TYR A 531 -14.85 -23.00 10.82
C TYR A 531 -14.74 -24.52 10.69
N PRO A 532 -14.20 -25.25 11.68
CA PRO A 532 -14.11 -26.71 11.64
C PRO A 532 -15.52 -27.35 11.71
N LYS A 533 -15.80 -28.27 10.81
CA LYS A 533 -17.07 -28.97 10.72
C LYS A 533 -16.98 -30.38 11.33
N GLY A 534 -17.45 -30.52 12.58
CA GLY A 534 -17.48 -31.80 13.29
C GLY A 534 -16.12 -32.29 13.77
N ALA A 535 -16.04 -33.56 14.18
CA ALA A 535 -14.82 -34.19 14.72
C ALA A 535 -13.73 -34.55 13.68
N GLN A 536 -13.95 -34.26 12.42
CA GLN A 536 -13.00 -34.48 11.33
C GLN A 536 -12.39 -33.16 10.84
N PHE A 537 -11.19 -33.22 10.24
CA PHE A 537 -10.43 -32.10 9.69
C PHE A 537 -11.10 -31.38 8.49
N ARG A 538 -12.43 -31.25 8.49
CA ARG A 538 -13.21 -30.57 7.47
C ARG A 538 -13.53 -29.17 7.95
N TRP A 539 -13.28 -28.17 7.12
CA TRP A 539 -13.58 -26.77 7.37
C TRP A 539 -14.75 -26.33 6.49
N THR A 540 -15.50 -25.35 6.94
CA THR A 540 -16.52 -24.69 6.12
C THR A 540 -16.43 -23.19 6.35
N MET A 541 -16.86 -22.40 5.35
CA MET A 541 -16.90 -20.94 5.49
C MET A 541 -18.25 -20.53 6.09
N LEU A 542 -18.22 -19.68 7.12
CA LEU A 542 -19.40 -19.18 7.81
C LEU A 542 -19.29 -17.66 8.07
N ASN A 543 -20.44 -16.97 8.10
CA ASN A 543 -20.54 -15.57 8.53
C ASN A 543 -20.69 -15.48 10.05
N LEU A 544 -19.65 -15.77 10.80
CA LEU A 544 -19.70 -15.81 12.27
C LEU A 544 -18.98 -14.64 12.93
N GLY A 545 -18.03 -13.99 12.22
CA GLY A 545 -17.12 -13.04 12.86
C GLY A 545 -17.73 -11.65 13.04
N ARG A 546 -17.54 -11.08 14.25
CA ARG A 546 -17.72 -9.65 14.54
C ARG A 546 -16.46 -9.10 15.15
N VAL A 547 -15.95 -8.01 14.58
CA VAL A 547 -14.72 -7.35 15.06
C VAL A 547 -14.98 -5.88 15.28
N HIS A 548 -14.62 -5.38 16.45
CA HIS A 548 -14.60 -3.95 16.75
C HIS A 548 -13.16 -3.46 16.75
N VAL A 549 -12.89 -2.41 16.00
CA VAL A 549 -11.58 -1.79 15.90
C VAL A 549 -11.67 -0.35 16.37
N THR A 550 -10.85 0.02 17.35
CA THR A 550 -10.66 1.41 17.78
C THR A 550 -9.19 1.75 17.65
N GLY A 551 -8.87 2.93 17.12
CA GLY A 551 -7.46 3.28 16.95
C GLY A 551 -7.21 4.75 16.66
N LEU A 552 -5.93 5.07 16.59
CA LEU A 552 -5.40 6.38 16.32
C LEU A 552 -4.22 6.27 15.37
N ASP A 553 -4.26 7.00 14.27
CA ASP A 553 -3.15 7.16 13.33
C ASP A 553 -2.60 8.59 13.43
N ALA A 554 -1.30 8.75 13.58
CA ALA A 554 -0.63 10.04 13.58
C ALA A 554 0.50 10.04 12.53
N THR A 555 0.61 11.12 11.78
CA THR A 555 1.71 11.34 10.83
C THR A 555 2.25 12.75 11.00
N MET A 556 3.55 12.86 11.22
CA MET A 556 4.27 14.14 11.29
C MET A 556 5.36 14.17 10.23
N GLY A 557 5.43 15.26 9.49
CA GLY A 557 6.50 15.51 8.53
C GLY A 557 7.17 16.85 8.77
N LEU A 558 8.47 16.91 8.51
CA LEU A 558 9.32 18.07 8.73
C LEU A 558 10.28 18.21 7.56
N THR A 559 10.43 19.42 7.04
CA THR A 559 11.46 19.78 6.06
C THR A 559 12.30 20.90 6.61
N LEU A 560 13.62 20.70 6.64
CA LEU A 560 14.63 21.66 7.09
C LEU A 560 15.56 21.98 5.91
N GLN A 561 16.04 23.21 5.86
CA GLN A 561 17.10 23.66 4.97
C GLN A 561 18.18 24.38 5.78
N PRO A 562 19.07 23.64 6.46
CA PRO A 562 20.13 24.24 7.29
C PRO A 562 21.14 25.09 6.50
N ALA A 563 21.36 24.73 5.22
CA ALA A 563 22.23 25.47 4.30
C ALA A 563 21.60 25.49 2.89
N ARG A 564 22.13 26.35 2.00
CA ARG A 564 21.60 26.55 0.65
C ARG A 564 21.42 25.24 -0.14
N ASP A 565 22.37 24.31 -0.05
CA ASP A 565 22.39 23.05 -0.79
C ASP A 565 22.16 21.81 0.08
N PHE A 566 21.72 22.02 1.34
CA PHE A 566 21.52 20.94 2.30
C PHE A 566 20.08 20.93 2.81
N PHE A 567 19.39 19.82 2.52
CA PHE A 567 18.01 19.59 2.92
C PHE A 567 17.90 18.35 3.81
N VAL A 568 17.08 18.43 4.84
CA VAL A 568 16.72 17.30 5.68
C VAL A 568 15.21 17.19 5.69
N THR A 569 14.69 16.03 5.28
CA THR A 569 13.27 15.72 5.35
C THR A 569 13.05 14.57 6.30
N GLY A 570 12.20 14.76 7.30
CA GLY A 570 11.80 13.74 8.26
C GLY A 570 10.32 13.45 8.16
N LYS A 571 9.92 12.19 8.29
CA LYS A 571 8.54 11.75 8.38
C LYS A 571 8.45 10.66 9.43
N VAL A 572 7.53 10.81 10.38
CA VAL A 572 7.26 9.84 11.44
C VAL A 572 5.80 9.48 11.40
N GLN A 573 5.51 8.21 11.51
CA GLN A 573 4.16 7.67 11.54
C GLN A 573 4.00 6.76 12.74
N TYR A 574 2.84 6.82 13.36
CA TYR A 574 2.50 6.03 14.52
C TYR A 574 1.05 5.58 14.42
N THR A 575 0.78 4.34 14.78
CA THR A 575 -0.55 3.76 14.88
C THR A 575 -0.71 3.09 16.24
N TYR A 576 -1.76 3.45 16.95
CA TYR A 576 -2.30 2.69 18.07
C TYR A 576 -3.60 2.01 17.61
N GLN A 577 -3.78 0.72 17.93
CA GLN A 577 -4.92 -0.02 17.45
C GLN A 577 -5.34 -1.15 18.38
N GLU A 578 -6.61 -1.12 18.77
CA GLU A 578 -7.31 -2.22 19.44
C GLU A 578 -8.28 -2.85 18.44
N ALA A 579 -8.18 -4.14 18.22
CA ALA A 579 -9.05 -4.87 17.31
C ALA A 579 -9.54 -6.15 17.98
N TYR A 580 -10.75 -6.11 18.55
CA TYR A 580 -11.29 -7.18 19.38
C TYR A 580 -12.29 -8.05 18.64
N ASP A 581 -12.18 -9.36 18.85
CA ASP A 581 -13.25 -10.29 18.49
C ASP A 581 -14.40 -10.16 19.51
N VAL A 582 -15.59 -9.85 19.00
CA VAL A 582 -16.83 -9.73 19.81
C VAL A 582 -17.92 -10.63 19.27
N THR A 583 -17.53 -11.74 18.65
CA THR A 583 -18.41 -12.67 17.97
C THR A 583 -19.39 -13.33 18.94
N ASN A 584 -18.88 -14.02 19.95
CA ASN A 584 -19.65 -14.77 20.91
C ASN A 584 -19.11 -14.56 22.34
N PRO A 585 -19.90 -14.00 23.26
CA PRO A 585 -19.47 -13.78 24.65
C PRO A 585 -19.08 -15.05 25.43
N ALA A 586 -19.46 -16.23 24.96
CA ALA A 586 -19.12 -17.50 25.59
C ALA A 586 -17.75 -18.06 25.15
N ASP A 587 -17.11 -17.48 24.13
CA ASP A 587 -15.82 -17.92 23.66
C ASP A 587 -14.69 -17.45 24.60
N THR A 588 -13.66 -18.28 24.79
CA THR A 588 -12.50 -17.96 25.64
C THR A 588 -11.71 -16.75 25.16
N TYR A 589 -11.80 -16.45 23.87
CA TYR A 589 -11.14 -15.32 23.21
C TYR A 589 -12.05 -14.09 22.99
N TYR A 590 -13.23 -14.05 23.66
CA TYR A 590 -14.11 -12.90 23.59
C TYR A 590 -13.45 -11.64 24.11
N ARG A 591 -13.37 -10.59 23.26
CA ARG A 591 -12.65 -9.32 23.50
C ARG A 591 -11.12 -9.44 23.52
N ASP A 592 -10.58 -10.52 22.99
CA ASP A 592 -9.17 -10.63 22.71
C ASP A 592 -8.78 -9.92 21.40
N GLN A 593 -7.54 -9.45 21.34
CA GLN A 593 -6.97 -8.85 20.13
C GLN A 593 -6.89 -9.89 19.02
N ILE A 594 -7.41 -9.58 17.84
CA ILE A 594 -7.37 -10.51 16.71
C ILE A 594 -5.93 -10.78 16.26
N PRO A 595 -5.67 -11.98 15.68
CA PRO A 595 -4.32 -12.41 15.34
C PRO A 595 -3.54 -11.44 14.44
N TYR A 596 -2.24 -11.30 14.72
CA TYR A 596 -1.26 -10.49 13.98
C TYR A 596 -1.50 -8.98 13.98
N ILE A 597 -2.37 -8.46 14.81
CA ILE A 597 -2.59 -7.04 14.98
C ILE A 597 -1.81 -6.53 16.19
N PRO A 598 -0.80 -5.67 16.00
CA PRO A 598 -0.09 -5.05 17.11
C PRO A 598 -0.90 -3.89 17.70
N TRP A 599 -0.81 -3.66 19.02
CA TRP A 599 -1.37 -2.44 19.62
C TRP A 599 -0.63 -1.19 19.17
N HIS A 600 0.69 -1.30 19.02
CA HIS A 600 1.56 -0.19 18.63
C HIS A 600 2.35 -0.55 17.40
N SER A 601 2.36 0.30 16.41
CA SER A 601 3.24 0.20 15.25
C SER A 601 3.65 1.58 14.76
N GLY A 602 4.74 1.66 14.02
CA GLY A 602 5.18 2.94 13.50
C GLY A 602 6.34 2.82 12.54
N SER A 603 6.60 3.91 11.85
CA SER A 603 7.74 4.06 10.96
C SER A 603 8.34 5.45 11.02
N ALA A 604 9.61 5.56 10.71
CA ALA A 604 10.31 6.82 10.55
C ALA A 604 11.17 6.80 9.30
N ILE A 605 11.18 7.89 8.56
CA ILE A 605 12.01 8.10 7.38
C ILE A 605 12.77 9.41 7.60
N VAL A 606 14.09 9.40 7.43
CA VAL A 606 14.93 10.59 7.42
C VAL A 606 15.73 10.59 6.13
N GLN A 607 15.61 11.65 5.36
CA GLN A 607 16.34 11.84 4.11
C GLN A 607 17.16 13.11 4.22
N MET A 608 18.46 12.98 4.02
CA MET A 608 19.42 14.08 3.99
C MET A 608 19.94 14.21 2.57
N GLN A 609 19.83 15.38 1.99
CA GLN A 609 20.32 15.67 0.66
C GLN A 609 21.33 16.82 0.74
N TRP A 610 22.53 16.55 0.22
CA TRP A 610 23.58 17.54 0.08
C TRP A 610 24.12 17.50 -1.35
N ARG A 611 23.75 18.51 -2.15
CA ARG A 611 24.07 18.55 -3.59
C ARG A 611 23.61 17.26 -4.29
N ASP A 612 24.56 16.50 -4.85
CA ASP A 612 24.30 15.27 -5.58
C ASP A 612 24.29 14.00 -4.69
N TRP A 613 24.54 14.15 -3.39
CA TRP A 613 24.50 13.07 -2.41
C TRP A 613 23.17 13.04 -1.69
N SER A 614 22.65 11.85 -1.44
CA SER A 614 21.51 11.65 -0.56
C SER A 614 21.75 10.47 0.37
N LEU A 615 21.62 10.70 1.67
CA LEU A 615 21.65 9.67 2.70
C LEU A 615 20.21 9.48 3.18
N ASN A 616 19.73 8.24 3.18
CA ASN A 616 18.37 7.92 3.60
C ASN A 616 18.42 6.85 4.68
N TYR A 617 17.71 7.10 5.75
CA TYR A 617 17.49 6.15 6.84
C TYR A 617 16.01 5.89 6.99
N SER A 618 15.61 4.64 7.14
CA SER A 618 14.25 4.27 7.47
C SER A 618 14.20 3.27 8.61
N PHE A 619 13.18 3.40 9.43
CA PHE A 619 12.92 2.58 10.60
C PHE A 619 11.47 2.12 10.58
N ILE A 620 11.24 0.85 10.93
CA ILE A 620 9.92 0.26 11.09
C ILE A 620 9.88 -0.48 12.41
N TYR A 621 8.81 -0.28 13.16
CA TYR A 621 8.51 -0.97 14.42
C TYR A 621 7.13 -1.62 14.35
N THR A 622 7.06 -2.86 14.76
CA THR A 622 5.82 -3.60 14.99
C THR A 622 5.83 -4.13 16.42
N GLY A 623 4.88 -3.71 17.21
CA GLY A 623 4.77 -4.06 18.63
C GLY A 623 4.35 -5.50 18.87
N GLU A 624 4.11 -5.79 20.11
CA GLU A 624 3.60 -7.08 20.59
C GLU A 624 2.23 -7.39 19.98
N ARG A 625 1.99 -8.67 19.74
CA ARG A 625 0.77 -9.20 19.13
C ARG A 625 0.63 -10.69 19.44
N TYR A 626 -0.49 -11.26 19.07
CA TYR A 626 -0.73 -12.70 19.19
C TYR A 626 -0.88 -13.34 17.80
N ASN A 627 -0.53 -14.62 17.69
CA ASN A 627 -0.61 -15.37 16.43
C ASN A 627 -1.87 -16.24 16.31
N GLN A 628 -2.63 -16.37 17.39
CA GLN A 628 -3.92 -17.09 17.48
C GLN A 628 -4.98 -16.18 18.09
N GLN A 629 -6.23 -16.67 18.16
CA GLN A 629 -7.36 -15.92 18.69
C GLN A 629 -7.24 -15.63 20.19
N GLU A 630 -6.79 -16.62 21.00
CA GLU A 630 -6.60 -16.42 22.43
C GLU A 630 -5.32 -15.64 22.73
N ASN A 631 -5.42 -14.59 23.53
CA ASN A 631 -4.31 -13.74 23.95
C ASN A 631 -3.55 -14.31 25.16
N ILE A 632 -3.11 -15.54 25.06
CA ILE A 632 -2.31 -16.24 26.07
C ILE A 632 -0.82 -16.22 25.73
N VAL A 633 0.02 -16.50 26.72
CA VAL A 633 1.50 -16.46 26.59
C VAL A 633 2.00 -17.36 25.46
N TYR A 634 1.39 -18.52 25.23
CA TYR A 634 1.77 -19.43 24.14
C TYR A 634 1.54 -18.88 22.73
N ASN A 635 0.60 -17.97 22.61
CA ASN A 635 0.25 -17.32 21.35
C ASN A 635 0.95 -15.96 21.16
N TYR A 636 1.74 -15.54 22.14
CA TYR A 636 2.45 -14.28 22.11
C TYR A 636 3.52 -14.26 21.02
N THR A 637 3.59 -13.15 20.29
CA THR A 637 4.60 -12.90 19.26
C THR A 637 5.38 -11.64 19.61
N GLN A 638 6.70 -11.79 19.71
CA GLN A 638 7.64 -10.74 20.08
C GLN A 638 7.52 -9.52 19.16
N PRO A 639 7.66 -8.30 19.70
CA PRO A 639 7.82 -7.12 18.88
C PRO A 639 9.13 -7.19 18.09
N TRP A 640 9.17 -6.51 16.96
CA TRP A 640 10.36 -6.42 16.13
C TRP A 640 10.52 -5.03 15.52
N TYR A 641 11.73 -4.71 15.11
CA TYR A 641 12.04 -3.52 14.35
C TYR A 641 13.07 -3.82 13.26
N THR A 642 13.07 -2.99 12.21
CA THR A 642 14.11 -2.99 11.19
C THR A 642 14.60 -1.57 10.95
N SER A 643 15.88 -1.44 10.66
CA SER A 643 16.51 -0.18 10.26
C SER A 643 17.21 -0.41 8.94
N ASP A 644 16.95 0.45 7.98
CA ASP A 644 17.53 0.39 6.65
C ASP A 644 18.27 1.70 6.36
N LEU A 645 19.40 1.60 5.68
CA LEU A 645 20.24 2.73 5.32
C LEU A 645 20.56 2.67 3.82
N SER A 646 20.50 3.80 3.13
CA SER A 646 20.99 3.89 1.76
C SER A 646 21.75 5.19 1.50
N LEU A 647 22.75 5.09 0.66
CA LEU A 647 23.53 6.22 0.13
C LEU A 647 23.33 6.27 -1.38
N VAL A 648 22.93 7.42 -1.87
CA VAL A 648 22.69 7.68 -3.29
C VAL A 648 23.66 8.77 -3.75
N TYR A 649 24.28 8.53 -4.87
CA TYR A 649 25.09 9.54 -5.58
C TYR A 649 24.56 9.71 -7.00
N ARG A 650 24.33 10.97 -7.43
CA ARG A 650 23.88 11.34 -8.76
C ARG A 650 25.02 12.05 -9.50
N ILE A 651 25.33 11.59 -10.70
CA ILE A 651 26.33 12.17 -11.58
C ILE A 651 25.61 12.72 -12.79
N ARG A 652 25.77 14.01 -13.04
CA ARG A 652 25.25 14.67 -14.26
C ARG A 652 26.40 14.83 -15.23
N TRP A 653 26.31 14.16 -16.36
CA TRP A 653 27.32 14.25 -17.41
C TRP A 653 26.67 14.51 -18.76
N ARG A 654 26.86 15.73 -19.27
CA ARG A 654 26.16 16.22 -20.47
C ARG A 654 24.64 16.07 -20.31
N LYS A 655 24.01 15.27 -21.17
CA LYS A 655 22.57 14.98 -21.14
C LYS A 655 22.18 13.75 -20.30
N TYR A 656 23.16 13.05 -19.74
CA TYR A 656 22.91 11.84 -18.95
C TYR A 656 22.89 12.16 -17.45
N THR A 657 21.91 11.61 -16.77
CA THR A 657 21.90 11.54 -15.30
C THR A 657 22.16 10.09 -14.88
N MET A 658 23.28 9.85 -14.24
CA MET A 658 23.63 8.55 -13.70
C MET A 658 23.32 8.52 -12.21
N LYS A 659 22.83 7.41 -11.71
CA LYS A 659 22.53 7.16 -10.29
C LYS A 659 23.26 5.91 -9.84
N ALA A 660 24.00 6.01 -8.74
CA ALA A 660 24.50 4.87 -8.00
C ALA A 660 23.90 4.89 -6.60
N GLN A 661 23.34 3.79 -6.15
CA GLN A 661 22.73 3.66 -4.83
C GLN A 661 23.15 2.35 -4.19
N ILE A 662 23.72 2.42 -2.98
CA ILE A 662 23.99 1.27 -2.13
C ILE A 662 23.00 1.27 -0.97
N GLU A 663 22.44 0.11 -0.67
CA GLU A 663 21.44 -0.09 0.36
C GLU A 663 21.87 -1.21 1.30
N VAL A 664 21.68 -1.00 2.59
CA VAL A 664 21.79 -2.03 3.62
C VAL A 664 20.47 -2.11 4.35
N ASN A 665 19.80 -3.23 4.21
CA ASN A 665 18.51 -3.49 4.83
C ASN A 665 18.70 -4.34 6.10
N ASN A 666 17.84 -4.14 7.09
CA ASN A 666 17.95 -4.75 8.42
C ASN A 666 19.37 -4.59 8.99
N LEU A 667 19.82 -3.34 9.10
CA LEU A 667 21.17 -2.93 9.47
C LEU A 667 21.69 -3.63 10.76
N PHE A 668 20.80 -3.84 11.73
CA PHE A 668 21.13 -4.46 13.02
C PHE A 668 20.95 -5.98 13.01
N SER A 669 20.65 -6.58 11.85
CA SER A 669 20.52 -8.03 11.67
C SER A 669 19.51 -8.69 12.62
N GLN A 670 18.35 -8.03 12.83
CA GLN A 670 17.28 -8.57 13.66
C GLN A 670 16.75 -9.89 13.10
N ASP A 671 16.53 -10.85 13.97
CA ASP A 671 15.75 -12.05 13.68
C ASP A 671 14.27 -11.74 13.96
N TYR A 672 13.43 -11.84 12.96
CA TYR A 672 12.00 -11.57 13.12
C TYR A 672 11.15 -12.34 12.12
N ASP A 673 9.90 -12.56 12.54
CA ASP A 673 8.84 -13.13 11.73
C ASP A 673 7.71 -12.10 11.60
N VAL A 674 7.23 -11.85 10.39
CA VAL A 674 5.99 -11.10 10.17
C VAL A 674 4.80 -11.98 10.48
N ILE A 675 4.84 -13.21 9.99
CA ILE A 675 3.90 -14.30 10.29
C ILE A 675 4.68 -15.42 10.97
N LEU A 676 4.13 -16.01 12.00
CA LEU A 676 4.76 -17.09 12.77
C LEU A 676 5.30 -18.19 11.85
N ASN A 677 6.53 -18.62 12.09
CA ASN A 677 7.25 -19.62 11.31
C ASN A 677 7.59 -19.22 9.86
N TYR A 678 7.49 -17.92 9.52
CA TYR A 678 7.98 -17.36 8.27
C TYR A 678 9.12 -16.38 8.57
N PRO A 679 10.34 -16.89 8.85
CA PRO A 679 11.47 -16.06 9.20
C PRO A 679 11.83 -15.14 8.05
N MET A 680 12.11 -13.88 8.38
CA MET A 680 12.47 -12.83 7.44
C MET A 680 13.99 -12.74 7.25
N PRO A 681 14.47 -12.16 6.13
CA PRO A 681 15.89 -11.99 5.88
C PRO A 681 16.57 -11.12 6.94
N LYS A 682 17.75 -11.56 7.40
CA LYS A 682 18.67 -10.75 8.22
C LYS A 682 19.27 -9.62 7.39
N ARG A 683 20.34 -8.97 7.91
CA ARG A 683 21.07 -7.94 7.18
C ARG A 683 21.39 -8.38 5.76
N ASN A 684 21.07 -7.54 4.81
CA ASN A 684 21.30 -7.78 3.40
C ASN A 684 21.58 -6.45 2.68
N TRP A 685 22.16 -6.52 1.50
CA TRP A 685 22.56 -5.36 0.73
C TRP A 685 22.03 -5.43 -0.71
N ARG A 686 21.88 -4.27 -1.31
CA ARG A 686 21.56 -4.10 -2.72
C ARG A 686 22.28 -2.92 -3.33
N LEU A 687 22.81 -3.10 -4.53
CA LEU A 687 23.36 -2.06 -5.37
C LEU A 687 22.39 -1.77 -6.51
N THR A 688 22.12 -0.50 -6.74
CA THR A 688 21.32 -0.03 -7.87
C THR A 688 22.12 0.95 -8.70
N LEU A 689 22.26 0.65 -9.99
CA LEU A 689 22.86 1.55 -10.99
C LEU A 689 21.77 1.99 -11.96
N GLY A 690 21.69 3.27 -12.26
CA GLY A 690 20.69 3.84 -13.17
C GLY A 690 21.30 4.86 -14.10
N VAL A 691 20.79 4.90 -15.32
CA VAL A 691 21.11 5.94 -16.33
C VAL A 691 19.79 6.46 -16.89
N GLU A 692 19.65 7.77 -16.90
CA GLU A 692 18.48 8.49 -17.45
C GLU A 692 18.98 9.52 -18.49
N LEU A 693 18.29 9.53 -19.66
CA LEU A 693 18.57 10.40 -20.79
C LEU A 693 17.31 11.19 -21.13
#